data_4e938da7b77e04bba27a6bd249d366de
#
_entry.id   4e938da7b77e04bba27a6bd249d366de
#
_cell.length_a   1.000
_cell.length_b   1.000
_cell.length_c   1.000
_cell.angle_alpha   90.00
_cell.angle_beta   90.00
_cell.angle_gamma   90.00
#
_symmetry.space_group_name_H-M   'P 1'
#
loop_
_entity.id
_entity.type
_entity.pdbx_description
1 polymer ?
#
loop_
_entity_poly.entity_id
_entity_poly.type
_entity_poly.pdbx_seq_one_letter_code
_entity_poly.pdbx_strand_id
1 'polypeptide(L)'
;MALIFEDPGNLENMAADREISAFTDKEKGNWFVKYMDYLYEKGYLDPKVTPATLISAQGNLTYEDAAYMMGKVSGDLEKQVGMTHWNRKKTFARNDWWDIYRAVVEKTDHEGSMKEISAILFGTPSNMEHADSWTAYTTEGNFGFQGLVLDAYLDNEIRFWVRGQEIAGMTQVVEDKPVYKNIWISDVEKDQFTAYIGKYLRTFTAEGRLVSQAEKKKDELKSCVADLHMEKGKLKKVTVKKERVRGKVLAVTDDSIELEGYGCVPLDDNFHVYKAYGDFQVLGKGSILVGYDLQEFVAADGKLSAAILEQPLDAETIRVLIMDNGFKQIFHDTIEITANCDGEMVYEKENGDHESSSFKKGDTFTFEATDKKLENGRMTLKPEESEGITVTSLERGQGQPVYSGSMEVKAEEGGLVLINELYLEDYLKKVVPSEMPASYEKEALKAQAVCARTYAYRQIQGNAYGQYGAHVDDSTSFQVYNNINTSERTDQAVNETYGQMLFYNNKPIEAFYYSTSCGHGADGSVWGKEGEALPYLRSMQIKKGARELTVEDNDTFDEYIRSQNITSYDASYPMFRWHVDIKAGILSEQIPDVGNVTDVNVVSRGLGGIASEVEVKGDGGSYKIKGQSQVRSMLGNTELVIKKQDGTQMTGTASLPSAFISIEKRTAEDGSIVFRVYGGGFGHGVGMSQNGAHSMAKAGKTYNDILDFFYHGAKIRTE
;
A
#
# COMPACT_ATOMS: atom_id res chain seq x y z
N MET A 1 29.85 -16.35 8.24
CA MET A 1 30.07 -17.11 7.00
C MET A 1 28.80 -17.70 6.41
N ALA A 2 28.01 -18.52 7.14
CA ALA A 2 26.77 -19.09 6.58
C ALA A 2 25.83 -18.05 5.97
N LEU A 3 25.59 -16.92 6.64
CA LEU A 3 24.78 -15.81 6.12
C LEU A 3 25.30 -15.11 4.85
N ILE A 4 26.56 -15.33 4.48
CA ILE A 4 27.08 -14.85 3.18
C ILE A 4 26.52 -15.70 2.03
N PHE A 5 26.36 -17.01 2.27
CA PHE A 5 26.05 -17.98 1.24
C PHE A 5 24.59 -18.41 1.20
N GLU A 6 23.86 -18.19 2.30
CA GLU A 6 22.48 -18.68 2.43
C GLU A 6 21.55 -17.69 3.11
N ASP A 7 20.30 -17.68 2.69
CA ASP A 7 19.23 -16.84 3.26
C ASP A 7 18.87 -17.30 4.66
N PRO A 8 18.62 -16.39 5.61
CA PRO A 8 18.22 -16.72 6.98
C PRO A 8 17.02 -17.65 7.06
N GLY A 9 15.99 -17.44 6.24
CA GLY A 9 14.80 -18.27 6.22
C GLY A 9 15.12 -19.71 5.77
N ASN A 10 16.00 -19.89 4.80
CA ASN A 10 16.44 -21.20 4.36
C ASN A 10 17.27 -21.92 5.45
N LEU A 11 18.11 -21.19 6.16
CA LEU A 11 18.87 -21.77 7.30
C LEU A 11 17.96 -22.27 8.41
N GLU A 12 16.88 -21.54 8.72
CA GLU A 12 15.85 -21.98 9.70
C GLU A 12 15.11 -23.22 9.19
N ASN A 13 14.67 -23.25 7.94
CA ASN A 13 13.98 -24.38 7.32
C ASN A 13 14.88 -25.63 7.27
N MET A 14 16.16 -25.47 6.92
CA MET A 14 17.13 -26.55 6.94
C MET A 14 17.32 -27.15 8.34
N ALA A 15 17.27 -26.35 9.38
CA ALA A 15 17.37 -26.81 10.77
C ALA A 15 16.10 -27.55 11.23
N ALA A 16 14.91 -27.17 10.72
CA ALA A 16 13.64 -27.77 11.10
C ALA A 16 13.40 -29.15 10.44
N ASP A 17 13.88 -29.35 9.21
CA ASP A 17 13.64 -30.57 8.43
C ASP A 17 14.60 -31.75 8.75
N ARG A 18 15.51 -31.61 9.70
CA ARG A 18 16.54 -32.61 9.93
C ARG A 18 16.23 -33.55 11.08
N GLU A 19 16.07 -34.83 10.74
CA GLU A 19 16.15 -35.95 11.69
C GLU A 19 17.56 -36.14 12.28
N ILE A 20 18.62 -35.59 11.64
CA ILE A 20 20.01 -35.81 12.01
C ILE A 20 20.79 -34.48 11.95
N SER A 21 20.82 -33.74 13.04
CA SER A 21 21.85 -32.73 13.27
C SER A 21 23.19 -33.42 13.57
N ALA A 22 24.29 -32.87 13.07
CA ALA A 22 25.64 -33.31 13.44
C ALA A 22 25.93 -33.09 14.94
N PHE A 23 25.04 -32.39 15.67
CA PHE A 23 25.16 -32.01 17.07
C PHE A 23 24.33 -32.90 17.98
N THR A 24 24.80 -33.05 19.23
CA THR A 24 24.08 -33.81 20.27
C THR A 24 22.73 -33.16 20.62
N ASP A 25 21.78 -33.92 21.16
CA ASP A 25 20.46 -33.39 21.56
C ASP A 25 20.52 -32.23 22.56
N LYS A 26 21.60 -32.11 23.35
CA LYS A 26 21.80 -30.96 24.26
C LYS A 26 22.12 -29.67 23.52
N GLU A 27 22.67 -29.77 22.32
CA GLU A 27 23.16 -28.63 21.57
C GLU A 27 22.16 -28.21 20.48
N LYS A 28 21.23 -29.07 20.06
CA LYS A 28 20.23 -28.83 19.02
C LYS A 28 19.40 -27.55 19.21
N GLY A 29 19.20 -27.10 20.45
CA GLY A 29 18.50 -25.88 20.77
C GLY A 29 19.34 -24.60 20.78
N ASN A 30 20.65 -24.69 20.50
CA ASN A 30 21.51 -23.52 20.51
C ASN A 30 21.40 -22.75 19.19
N TRP A 31 21.45 -21.42 19.27
CA TRP A 31 21.32 -20.52 18.13
C TRP A 31 22.32 -20.75 17.00
N PHE A 32 23.53 -21.26 17.32
CA PHE A 32 24.60 -21.46 16.34
C PHE A 32 24.48 -22.75 15.52
N VAL A 33 23.66 -23.71 15.94
CA VAL A 33 23.59 -25.04 15.33
C VAL A 33 23.23 -24.97 13.83
N LYS A 34 22.23 -24.19 13.47
CA LYS A 34 21.81 -24.00 12.06
C LYS A 34 22.94 -23.50 11.16
N TYR A 35 23.78 -22.58 11.67
CA TYR A 35 24.92 -22.05 10.92
C TYR A 35 26.06 -23.07 10.78
N MET A 36 26.34 -23.78 11.85
CA MET A 36 27.41 -24.78 11.87
C MET A 36 27.05 -26.02 11.04
N ASP A 37 25.82 -26.48 11.10
CA ASP A 37 25.32 -27.57 10.26
C ASP A 37 25.45 -27.23 8.79
N TYR A 38 25.03 -26.03 8.38
CA TYR A 38 25.21 -25.55 7.02
C TYR A 38 26.67 -25.55 6.57
N LEU A 39 27.56 -24.93 7.37
CA LEU A 39 28.98 -24.87 7.03
C LEU A 39 29.63 -26.25 6.96
N TYR A 40 29.24 -27.17 7.85
CA TYR A 40 29.70 -28.55 7.84
C TYR A 40 29.30 -29.29 6.56
N GLU A 41 28.02 -29.27 6.23
CA GLU A 41 27.50 -29.94 5.02
C GLU A 41 28.05 -29.39 3.71
N LYS A 42 28.21 -28.09 3.62
CA LYS A 42 28.79 -27.44 2.44
C LYS A 42 30.31 -27.57 2.37
N GLY A 43 30.93 -28.21 3.41
CA GLY A 43 32.36 -28.48 3.40
C GLY A 43 33.24 -27.25 3.66
N TYR A 44 32.70 -26.19 4.27
CA TYR A 44 33.45 -25.00 4.66
C TYR A 44 34.26 -25.20 5.93
N LEU A 45 33.99 -26.26 6.71
CA LEU A 45 34.77 -26.62 7.90
C LEU A 45 35.84 -27.67 7.54
N ASP A 46 37.01 -27.63 8.20
CA ASP A 46 38.09 -28.62 7.99
C ASP A 46 37.53 -30.04 8.28
N PRO A 47 37.77 -31.04 7.44
CA PRO A 47 37.35 -32.43 7.64
C PRO A 47 37.83 -33.03 8.98
N LYS A 48 38.85 -32.47 9.62
CA LYS A 48 39.29 -32.85 10.96
C LYS A 48 38.32 -32.42 12.04
N VAL A 49 37.45 -31.41 11.75
CA VAL A 49 36.37 -30.98 12.61
C VAL A 49 35.24 -31.98 12.49
N THR A 50 35.14 -32.88 13.44
CA THR A 50 34.03 -33.85 13.52
C THR A 50 32.90 -33.28 14.39
N PRO A 51 31.66 -33.79 14.30
CA PRO A 51 30.60 -33.40 15.24
C PRO A 51 30.99 -33.51 16.70
N ALA A 52 31.84 -34.49 17.05
CA ALA A 52 32.37 -34.65 18.40
C ALA A 52 33.39 -33.57 18.81
N THR A 53 34.06 -32.93 17.84
CA THR A 53 35.02 -31.82 18.07
C THR A 53 34.36 -30.46 17.97
N LEU A 54 33.17 -30.38 17.38
CA LEU A 54 32.34 -29.17 17.35
C LEU A 54 31.77 -28.77 18.73
N ILE A 55 31.92 -29.61 19.74
CA ILE A 55 31.64 -29.29 21.16
C ILE A 55 32.41 -28.04 21.62
N SER A 56 33.44 -27.62 20.90
CA SER A 56 34.13 -26.35 21.11
C SER A 56 33.65 -25.19 20.22
N ALA A 57 32.38 -25.20 19.79
CA ALA A 57 31.80 -24.06 19.03
C ALA A 57 31.91 -22.70 19.77
N GLN A 58 32.18 -22.73 21.08
CA GLN A 58 32.57 -21.59 21.88
C GLN A 58 34.08 -21.33 21.91
N GLY A 59 34.88 -22.17 21.24
CA GLY A 59 36.33 -22.00 21.12
C GLY A 59 36.71 -20.84 20.21
N ASN A 60 37.93 -20.33 20.39
CA ASN A 60 38.46 -19.29 19.51
C ASN A 60 38.85 -19.87 18.16
N LEU A 61 38.44 -19.20 17.09
CA LEU A 61 38.82 -19.52 15.71
C LEU A 61 40.31 -19.26 15.52
N THR A 62 40.99 -20.13 14.79
CA THR A 62 42.42 -19.95 14.44
C THR A 62 42.58 -19.43 13.02
N TYR A 63 43.75 -18.89 12.69
CA TYR A 63 44.07 -18.51 11.32
C TYR A 63 44.09 -19.71 10.35
N GLU A 64 44.30 -20.94 10.84
CA GLU A 64 44.25 -22.16 10.04
C GLU A 64 42.80 -22.46 9.61
N ASP A 65 41.84 -22.32 10.54
CA ASP A 65 40.40 -22.52 10.24
C ASP A 65 39.92 -21.46 9.25
N ALA A 66 40.31 -20.22 9.45
CA ALA A 66 39.92 -19.13 8.54
C ALA A 66 40.51 -19.32 7.14
N ALA A 67 41.79 -19.72 7.05
CA ALA A 67 42.44 -20.03 5.77
C ALA A 67 41.76 -21.17 5.03
N TYR A 68 41.35 -22.21 5.75
CA TYR A 68 40.56 -23.30 5.16
C TYR A 68 39.23 -22.82 4.57
N MET A 69 38.46 -22.05 5.36
CA MET A 69 37.18 -21.49 4.90
C MET A 69 37.37 -20.59 3.67
N MET A 70 38.35 -19.70 3.68
CA MET A 70 38.64 -18.83 2.54
C MET A 70 39.09 -19.63 1.30
N GLY A 71 39.91 -20.65 1.46
CA GLY A 71 40.36 -21.51 0.38
C GLY A 71 39.22 -22.28 -0.30
N LYS A 72 38.11 -22.54 0.42
CA LYS A 72 36.90 -23.13 -0.15
C LYS A 72 36.10 -22.13 -1.01
N VAL A 73 36.20 -20.84 -0.71
CA VAL A 73 35.57 -19.76 -1.47
C VAL A 73 36.40 -19.42 -2.71
N SER A 74 37.69 -19.10 -2.52
CA SER A 74 38.63 -18.84 -3.60
C SER A 74 40.06 -18.97 -3.10
N GLY A 75 40.94 -19.62 -3.89
CA GLY A 75 42.32 -19.86 -3.54
C GLY A 75 43.21 -18.62 -3.45
N ASP A 76 42.74 -17.45 -3.89
CA ASP A 76 43.48 -16.18 -3.85
C ASP A 76 43.08 -15.30 -2.65
N LEU A 77 42.01 -15.59 -1.93
CA LEU A 77 41.51 -14.80 -0.83
C LEU A 77 42.51 -14.68 0.33
N GLU A 78 43.22 -15.75 0.67
CA GLU A 78 44.27 -15.71 1.72
C GLU A 78 45.36 -14.69 1.41
N LYS A 79 45.74 -14.55 0.13
CA LYS A 79 46.69 -13.57 -0.35
C LYS A 79 46.10 -12.16 -0.36
N GLN A 80 44.86 -12.03 -0.77
CA GLN A 80 44.15 -10.73 -0.84
C GLN A 80 44.03 -10.06 0.54
N VAL A 81 43.72 -10.82 1.59
CA VAL A 81 43.67 -10.31 2.98
C VAL A 81 45.03 -10.29 3.68
N GLY A 82 46.13 -10.60 2.98
CA GLY A 82 47.49 -10.54 3.53
C GLY A 82 47.84 -11.62 4.56
N MET A 83 47.10 -12.71 4.63
CA MET A 83 47.24 -13.77 5.65
C MET A 83 48.43 -14.71 5.42
N THR A 84 49.08 -14.65 4.28
CA THR A 84 50.17 -15.60 3.91
C THR A 84 51.33 -15.66 4.89
N HIS A 85 51.49 -14.63 5.72
CA HIS A 85 52.54 -14.52 6.73
C HIS A 85 52.06 -14.73 8.17
N TRP A 86 50.76 -15.04 8.38
CA TRP A 86 50.21 -15.18 9.73
C TRP A 86 50.54 -16.55 10.34
N ASN A 87 50.72 -16.54 11.68
CA ASN A 87 50.93 -17.80 12.40
C ASN A 87 49.58 -18.58 12.48
N ARG A 88 49.45 -19.62 11.69
CA ARG A 88 48.23 -20.43 11.50
C ARG A 88 47.65 -21.01 12.78
N LYS A 89 48.48 -21.27 13.79
CA LYS A 89 48.06 -21.82 15.10
C LYS A 89 47.56 -20.75 16.08
N LYS A 90 47.75 -19.49 15.78
CA LYS A 90 47.32 -18.39 16.65
C LYS A 90 45.82 -18.15 16.43
N THR A 91 45.13 -17.84 17.54
CA THR A 91 43.78 -17.28 17.48
C THR A 91 43.85 -15.83 17.04
N PHE A 92 42.88 -15.37 16.24
CA PHE A 92 42.88 -14.01 15.74
C PHE A 92 41.84 -13.12 16.43
N ALA A 93 42.10 -11.82 16.35
CA ALA A 93 41.20 -10.82 16.91
C ALA A 93 39.96 -10.64 16.02
N ARG A 94 38.89 -10.07 16.62
CA ARG A 94 37.64 -9.80 15.91
C ARG A 94 37.85 -8.89 14.68
N ASN A 95 38.82 -7.93 14.76
CA ASN A 95 39.07 -7.03 13.62
C ASN A 95 39.66 -7.77 12.40
N ASP A 96 40.55 -8.74 12.63
CA ASP A 96 41.12 -9.55 11.54
C ASP A 96 40.05 -10.35 10.83
N TRP A 97 38.99 -10.80 11.59
CA TRP A 97 37.85 -11.49 11.02
C TRP A 97 37.03 -10.60 10.07
N TRP A 98 36.95 -9.30 10.35
CA TRP A 98 36.22 -8.38 9.50
C TRP A 98 36.87 -8.18 8.13
N ASP A 99 38.17 -8.16 8.04
CA ASP A 99 38.88 -8.07 6.77
C ASP A 99 38.65 -9.35 5.92
N ILE A 100 38.69 -10.50 6.57
CA ILE A 100 38.34 -11.79 5.93
C ILE A 100 36.88 -11.75 5.44
N TYR A 101 35.97 -11.36 6.31
CA TYR A 101 34.55 -11.35 6.02
C TYR A 101 34.22 -10.43 4.82
N ARG A 102 34.77 -9.23 4.82
CA ARG A 102 34.66 -8.28 3.71
C ARG A 102 35.18 -8.87 2.39
N ALA A 103 36.37 -9.42 2.39
CA ALA A 103 36.95 -10.02 1.20
C ALA A 103 36.13 -11.19 0.66
N VAL A 104 35.52 -11.99 1.54
CA VAL A 104 34.60 -13.08 1.13
C VAL A 104 33.34 -12.52 0.51
N VAL A 105 32.70 -11.52 1.12
CA VAL A 105 31.49 -10.86 0.59
C VAL A 105 31.77 -10.25 -0.79
N GLU A 106 32.83 -9.47 -0.94
CA GLU A 106 33.23 -8.84 -2.20
C GLU A 106 33.46 -9.87 -3.32
N LYS A 107 33.91 -11.08 -2.97
CA LYS A 107 34.17 -12.14 -3.93
C LYS A 107 32.93 -12.94 -4.31
N THR A 108 31.96 -13.07 -3.44
CA THR A 108 30.84 -14.03 -3.55
C THR A 108 29.47 -13.42 -3.72
N ASP A 109 29.28 -12.18 -3.30
CA ASP A 109 27.97 -11.51 -3.37
C ASP A 109 27.74 -10.83 -4.74
N HIS A 110 27.67 -11.63 -5.79
CA HIS A 110 27.44 -11.14 -7.15
C HIS A 110 26.03 -10.63 -7.40
N GLU A 111 25.06 -10.96 -6.52
CA GLU A 111 23.65 -10.60 -6.65
C GLU A 111 23.26 -9.40 -5.78
N GLY A 112 24.18 -8.86 -4.99
CA GLY A 112 23.89 -7.76 -4.05
C GLY A 112 22.92 -8.16 -2.94
N SER A 113 22.91 -9.42 -2.54
CA SER A 113 22.05 -9.95 -1.48
C SER A 113 22.47 -9.49 -0.08
N MET A 114 23.76 -9.10 0.08
CA MET A 114 24.31 -8.49 1.28
C MET A 114 24.27 -6.98 1.16
N LYS A 115 23.66 -6.31 2.14
CA LYS A 115 23.60 -4.85 2.18
C LYS A 115 24.41 -4.31 3.35
N GLU A 116 25.17 -3.25 3.13
CA GLU A 116 25.82 -2.52 4.21
C GLU A 116 24.92 -1.36 4.67
N ILE A 117 24.64 -1.29 5.97
CA ILE A 117 23.78 -0.29 6.60
C ILE A 117 24.60 0.46 7.66
N SER A 118 24.44 1.79 7.71
CA SER A 118 24.92 2.64 8.82
C SER A 118 23.70 3.12 9.59
N ALA A 119 23.67 2.87 10.90
CA ALA A 119 22.52 3.24 11.74
C ALA A 119 22.95 3.44 13.20
N ILE A 120 22.20 4.25 13.94
CA ILE A 120 22.37 4.35 15.39
C ILE A 120 21.67 3.14 16.03
N LEU A 121 22.43 2.35 16.77
CA LEU A 121 21.91 1.26 17.60
C LEU A 121 21.31 1.84 18.88
N PHE A 122 19.99 1.93 18.96
CA PHE A 122 19.36 2.51 20.15
C PHE A 122 18.80 1.46 21.13
N GLY A 123 18.67 0.22 20.73
CA GLY A 123 18.09 -0.80 21.59
C GLY A 123 18.56 -2.22 21.33
N THR A 124 18.63 -3.00 22.40
CA THR A 124 18.80 -4.44 22.42
C THR A 124 17.92 -5.00 23.55
N PRO A 125 17.77 -6.31 23.71
CA PRO A 125 17.03 -6.89 24.85
C PRO A 125 17.57 -6.46 26.22
N SER A 126 18.78 -5.90 26.32
CA SER A 126 19.37 -5.44 27.57
C SER A 126 18.80 -4.12 28.10
N ASN A 127 18.27 -3.26 27.20
CA ASN A 127 17.81 -1.90 27.55
C ASN A 127 16.41 -1.55 27.04
N MET A 128 15.72 -2.48 26.38
CA MET A 128 14.37 -2.30 25.88
C MET A 128 13.38 -3.20 26.61
N GLU A 129 12.30 -2.63 27.16
CA GLU A 129 11.22 -3.43 27.74
C GLU A 129 10.45 -4.15 26.63
N HIS A 130 10.08 -5.40 26.86
CA HIS A 130 9.35 -6.26 25.91
C HIS A 130 10.06 -6.47 24.57
N ALA A 131 11.40 -6.36 24.55
CA ALA A 131 12.16 -6.62 23.36
C ALA A 131 12.14 -8.11 22.99
N ASP A 132 12.05 -8.37 21.68
CA ASP A 132 12.24 -9.72 21.16
C ASP A 132 13.67 -10.18 21.36
N SER A 133 13.86 -11.46 21.72
CA SER A 133 15.18 -12.04 21.89
C SER A 133 16.03 -11.86 20.62
N TRP A 134 17.29 -11.51 20.80
CA TRP A 134 18.24 -11.32 19.69
C TRP A 134 17.85 -10.23 18.65
N THR A 135 17.07 -9.24 19.05
CA THR A 135 16.71 -8.12 18.18
C THR A 135 17.51 -6.86 18.50
N ALA A 136 18.18 -6.32 17.49
CA ALA A 136 18.81 -5.01 17.50
C ALA A 136 17.82 -3.98 16.94
N TYR A 137 17.55 -2.93 17.71
CA TYR A 137 16.69 -1.81 17.34
C TYR A 137 17.56 -0.66 16.88
N THR A 138 17.43 -0.29 15.61
CA THR A 138 18.26 0.75 14.98
C THR A 138 17.41 1.83 14.31
N THR A 139 18.00 2.96 13.99
CA THR A 139 17.30 4.03 13.24
C THR A 139 16.89 3.61 11.83
N GLU A 140 17.51 2.57 11.27
CA GLU A 140 17.19 2.03 9.93
C GLU A 140 16.34 0.76 9.96
N GLY A 141 15.85 0.35 11.15
CA GLY A 141 14.99 -0.80 11.32
C GLY A 141 15.42 -1.77 12.41
N ASN A 142 14.70 -2.87 12.52
CA ASN A 142 14.97 -3.93 13.47
C ASN A 142 15.63 -5.10 12.75
N PHE A 143 16.69 -5.65 13.36
CA PHE A 143 17.45 -6.75 12.78
C PHE A 143 17.76 -7.81 13.83
N GLY A 144 17.69 -9.07 13.43
CA GLY A 144 18.24 -10.16 14.22
C GLY A 144 19.77 -10.04 14.37
N PHE A 145 20.32 -10.42 15.53
CA PHE A 145 21.78 -10.33 15.75
C PHE A 145 22.35 -11.57 16.46
N GLN A 146 21.82 -12.75 16.17
CA GLN A 146 22.27 -13.98 16.81
C GLN A 146 23.79 -14.17 16.70
N GLY A 147 24.39 -14.45 17.86
CA GLY A 147 25.84 -14.68 17.95
C GLY A 147 26.73 -13.44 17.96
N LEU A 148 26.16 -12.25 17.98
CA LEU A 148 26.88 -11.00 18.12
C LEU A 148 26.68 -10.44 19.54
N VAL A 149 27.60 -9.56 19.98
CA VAL A 149 27.47 -8.78 21.20
C VAL A 149 27.42 -7.30 20.81
N LEU A 150 26.22 -6.73 20.85
CA LEU A 150 25.95 -5.37 20.41
C LEU A 150 25.79 -4.36 21.55
N ASP A 151 25.54 -4.79 22.78
CA ASP A 151 25.27 -3.90 23.92
C ASP A 151 26.37 -2.84 24.16
N ALA A 152 27.63 -3.18 23.87
CA ALA A 152 28.75 -2.24 23.99
C ALA A 152 28.67 -1.07 22.97
N TYR A 153 27.82 -1.18 21.99
CA TYR A 153 27.67 -0.19 20.92
C TYR A 153 26.34 0.57 21.00
N LEU A 154 25.59 0.40 22.09
CA LEU A 154 24.39 1.20 22.32
C LEU A 154 24.71 2.70 22.28
N ASP A 155 23.85 3.46 21.62
CA ASP A 155 24.04 4.89 21.36
C ASP A 155 25.31 5.24 20.57
N ASN A 156 25.73 4.33 19.69
CA ASN A 156 26.70 4.64 18.65
C ASN A 156 26.07 4.47 17.27
N GLU A 157 26.53 5.24 16.30
CA GLU A 157 26.29 4.93 14.91
C GLU A 157 27.26 3.83 14.49
N ILE A 158 26.72 2.70 14.09
CA ILE A 158 27.49 1.51 13.68
C ILE A 158 27.20 1.18 12.22
N ARG A 159 28.19 0.61 11.57
CA ARG A 159 28.06 0.07 10.22
C ARG A 159 28.10 -1.46 10.29
N PHE A 160 27.15 -2.09 9.60
CA PHE A 160 27.01 -3.53 9.64
C PHE A 160 26.43 -4.09 8.33
N TRP A 161 26.76 -5.34 8.05
CA TRP A 161 26.20 -6.08 6.93
C TRP A 161 24.94 -6.79 7.34
N VAL A 162 23.91 -6.74 6.47
CA VAL A 162 22.64 -7.48 6.65
C VAL A 162 22.38 -8.38 5.46
N ARG A 163 21.77 -9.52 5.73
CA ARG A 163 21.08 -10.35 4.75
C ARG A 163 19.66 -10.58 5.23
N GLY A 164 18.68 -10.20 4.39
CA GLY A 164 17.28 -10.14 4.85
C GLY A 164 17.13 -9.24 6.07
N GLN A 165 16.68 -9.80 7.18
CA GLN A 165 16.50 -9.09 8.46
C GLN A 165 17.57 -9.50 9.52
N GLU A 166 18.67 -10.15 9.12
CA GLU A 166 19.71 -10.59 10.06
C GLU A 166 21.02 -9.81 9.86
N ILE A 167 21.61 -9.34 10.97
CA ILE A 167 22.93 -8.75 10.98
C ILE A 167 23.94 -9.90 10.83
N ALA A 168 24.60 -9.92 9.70
CA ALA A 168 25.63 -10.91 9.42
C ALA A 168 26.97 -10.54 10.11
N GLY A 169 27.20 -9.25 10.35
CA GLY A 169 28.39 -8.77 11.06
C GLY A 169 28.48 -7.24 11.14
N MET A 170 29.07 -6.75 12.22
CA MET A 170 29.35 -5.34 12.41
C MET A 170 30.76 -5.00 11.87
N THR A 171 30.89 -3.97 11.05
CA THR A 171 32.15 -3.62 10.39
C THR A 171 32.93 -2.55 11.16
N GLN A 172 32.24 -1.52 11.67
CA GLN A 172 32.90 -0.44 12.44
C GLN A 172 31.91 0.39 13.27
N VAL A 173 32.43 1.14 14.22
CA VAL A 173 31.75 2.30 14.82
C VAL A 173 32.03 3.51 13.93
N VAL A 174 30.97 4.14 13.42
CA VAL A 174 31.07 5.31 12.55
C VAL A 174 31.16 6.59 13.37
N GLU A 175 30.30 6.72 14.40
CA GLU A 175 30.24 7.88 15.29
C GLU A 175 29.90 7.43 16.72
N ASP A 176 30.67 7.88 17.71
CA ASP A 176 30.45 7.59 19.13
C ASP A 176 29.70 8.72 19.88
N LYS A 177 29.37 9.78 19.17
CA LYS A 177 28.57 10.92 19.64
C LYS A 177 27.42 11.21 18.70
N PRO A 178 26.54 10.21 18.42
CA PRO A 178 25.49 10.39 17.45
C PRO A 178 24.44 11.39 17.92
N VAL A 179 23.66 11.90 16.95
CA VAL A 179 22.53 12.78 17.19
C VAL A 179 21.26 12.09 16.70
N TYR A 180 20.34 11.84 17.61
CA TYR A 180 18.99 11.46 17.24
C TYR A 180 18.23 12.71 16.78
N LYS A 181 17.91 12.81 15.52
CA LYS A 181 17.29 14.00 14.92
C LYS A 181 15.78 13.94 14.95
N ASN A 182 15.16 15.10 15.13
CA ASN A 182 13.72 15.31 15.02
C ASN A 182 12.86 14.44 15.95
N ILE A 183 13.39 14.07 17.12
CA ILE A 183 12.76 13.14 18.07
C ILE A 183 11.70 13.84 18.91
N TRP A 184 10.57 13.16 19.15
CA TRP A 184 9.53 13.63 20.07
C TRP A 184 9.89 13.30 21.52
N ILE A 185 10.13 14.31 22.33
CA ILE A 185 10.30 14.17 23.79
C ILE A 185 8.93 14.12 24.42
N SER A 186 8.55 12.99 25.00
CA SER A 186 7.23 12.80 25.63
C SER A 186 7.20 13.26 27.09
N ASP A 187 8.30 13.06 27.83
CA ASP A 187 8.40 13.46 29.23
C ASP A 187 9.83 13.77 29.66
N VAL A 188 9.95 14.59 30.71
CA VAL A 188 11.23 14.96 31.33
C VAL A 188 11.06 14.91 32.85
N GLU A 189 11.81 14.04 33.52
CA GLU A 189 11.82 13.95 34.99
C GLU A 189 13.26 13.97 35.51
N LYS A 190 13.63 15.04 36.23
CA LYS A 190 15.00 15.22 36.76
C LYS A 190 16.04 15.11 35.65
N ASP A 191 16.81 14.02 35.67
CA ASP A 191 17.85 13.68 34.71
C ASP A 191 17.38 12.68 33.64
N GLN A 192 16.09 12.29 33.64
CA GLN A 192 15.52 11.33 32.70
C GLN A 192 14.71 12.04 31.62
N PHE A 193 15.03 11.75 30.37
CA PHE A 193 14.30 12.22 29.19
C PHE A 193 13.68 11.02 28.48
N THR A 194 12.38 10.96 28.42
CA THR A 194 11.66 9.92 27.72
C THR A 194 11.23 10.41 26.33
N ALA A 195 11.62 9.72 25.30
CA ALA A 195 11.40 10.11 23.91
C ALA A 195 11.10 8.92 23.01
N TYR A 196 10.42 9.20 21.88
CA TYR A 196 10.12 8.20 20.87
C TYR A 196 11.21 8.15 19.80
N ILE A 197 11.83 6.97 19.62
CA ILE A 197 12.68 6.66 18.48
C ILE A 197 11.89 5.70 17.58
N GLY A 198 11.44 6.17 16.41
CA GLY A 198 10.40 5.47 15.68
C GLY A 198 9.18 5.22 16.59
N LYS A 199 8.66 4.02 16.59
CA LYS A 199 7.51 3.62 17.44
C LYS A 199 7.89 3.24 18.89
N TYR A 200 9.18 3.26 19.22
CA TYR A 200 9.68 2.77 20.51
C TYR A 200 9.92 3.91 21.48
N LEU A 201 9.37 3.78 22.69
CA LEU A 201 9.60 4.71 23.78
C LEU A 201 10.91 4.34 24.50
N ARG A 202 11.78 5.29 24.67
CA ARG A 202 13.07 5.11 25.34
C ARG A 202 13.38 6.24 26.32
N THR A 203 13.99 5.90 27.46
CA THR A 203 14.43 6.86 28.46
C THR A 203 15.95 7.02 28.39
N PHE A 204 16.39 8.27 28.27
CA PHE A 204 17.78 8.69 28.23
C PHE A 204 18.16 9.37 29.55
N THR A 205 19.35 9.06 30.07
CA THR A 205 19.89 9.73 31.24
C THR A 205 20.73 10.94 30.82
N ALA A 206 20.34 12.12 31.28
CA ALA A 206 21.07 13.35 31.03
C ALA A 206 22.23 13.55 31.99
N GLU A 207 23.25 14.30 31.56
CA GLU A 207 24.39 14.67 32.37
C GLU A 207 24.75 16.15 32.27
N GLY A 208 25.48 16.64 33.26
CA GLY A 208 26.07 17.96 33.26
C GLY A 208 25.07 19.11 33.33
N ARG A 209 25.22 20.11 32.47
CA ARG A 209 24.35 21.30 32.46
C ARG A 209 22.90 21.01 32.07
N LEU A 210 22.66 19.94 31.32
CA LEU A 210 21.34 19.58 30.85
C LEU A 210 20.40 19.22 32.01
N VAL A 211 20.91 18.59 33.09
CA VAL A 211 20.12 18.27 34.29
C VAL A 211 19.56 19.55 34.92
N SER A 212 20.40 20.58 35.10
CA SER A 212 19.95 21.87 35.64
C SER A 212 19.02 22.65 34.70
N GLN A 213 19.12 22.43 33.39
CA GLN A 213 18.20 22.99 32.41
C GLN A 213 16.85 22.26 32.45
N ALA A 214 16.84 20.94 32.59
CA ALA A 214 15.64 20.11 32.71
C ALA A 214 14.79 20.56 33.92
N GLU A 215 15.41 20.82 35.06
CA GLU A 215 14.71 21.31 36.26
C GLU A 215 14.06 22.70 36.05
N LYS A 216 14.73 23.60 35.30
CA LYS A 216 14.28 25.00 35.12
C LYS A 216 13.31 25.18 33.94
N LYS A 217 13.38 24.33 32.96
CA LYS A 217 12.69 24.47 31.65
C LYS A 217 11.95 23.20 31.24
N LYS A 218 11.42 22.46 32.22
CA LYS A 218 10.72 21.20 32.01
C LYS A 218 9.65 21.31 30.93
N ASP A 219 8.81 22.35 31.02
CA ASP A 219 7.70 22.56 30.09
C ASP A 219 8.15 22.91 28.66
N GLU A 220 9.35 23.53 28.50
CA GLU A 220 9.92 23.80 27.18
C GLU A 220 10.54 22.55 26.53
N LEU A 221 10.87 21.55 27.34
CA LEU A 221 11.58 20.34 26.92
C LEU A 221 10.65 19.12 26.80
N LYS A 222 9.40 19.25 27.23
CA LYS A 222 8.37 18.21 27.17
C LYS A 222 7.42 18.48 26.00
N SER A 223 6.89 17.42 25.40
CA SER A 223 5.94 17.49 24.27
C SER A 223 6.45 18.35 23.12
N CYS A 224 7.68 18.13 22.74
CA CYS A 224 8.37 18.90 21.68
C CYS A 224 9.22 18.04 20.78
N VAL A 225 9.52 18.54 19.59
CA VAL A 225 10.46 17.96 18.65
C VAL A 225 11.86 18.53 18.90
N ALA A 226 12.84 17.69 19.05
CA ALA A 226 14.21 18.10 19.36
C ALA A 226 15.27 17.14 18.77
N ASP A 227 16.49 17.63 18.65
CA ASP A 227 17.67 16.79 18.40
C ASP A 227 18.32 16.42 19.74
N LEU A 228 18.57 15.13 19.94
CA LEU A 228 19.18 14.57 21.14
C LEU A 228 20.65 14.22 20.86
N HIS A 229 21.58 14.96 21.45
CA HIS A 229 23.03 14.75 21.29
C HIS A 229 23.58 13.83 22.36
N MET A 230 24.07 12.66 21.93
CA MET A 230 24.63 11.64 22.81
C MET A 230 26.15 11.76 22.94
N GLU A 231 26.69 11.32 24.05
CA GLU A 231 28.12 11.07 24.24
C GLU A 231 28.29 10.00 25.31
N LYS A 232 29.00 8.92 24.98
CA LYS A 232 29.27 7.78 25.89
C LYS A 232 28.00 7.21 26.54
N GLY A 233 26.94 7.06 25.75
CA GLY A 233 25.63 6.53 26.18
C GLY A 233 24.83 7.47 27.10
N LYS A 234 25.18 8.76 27.20
CA LYS A 234 24.49 9.77 28.00
C LYS A 234 24.04 10.94 27.13
N LEU A 235 22.88 11.50 27.48
CA LEU A 235 22.32 12.66 26.82
C LEU A 235 23.04 13.93 27.32
N LYS A 236 23.74 14.62 26.43
CA LYS A 236 24.58 15.80 26.76
C LYS A 236 23.87 17.11 26.42
N LYS A 237 23.08 17.15 25.33
CA LYS A 237 22.43 18.36 24.85
C LYS A 237 21.12 18.01 24.18
N VAL A 238 20.13 18.87 24.35
CA VAL A 238 18.86 18.85 23.65
C VAL A 238 18.73 20.16 22.87
N THR A 239 18.45 20.07 21.58
CA THR A 239 18.20 21.22 20.71
C THR A 239 16.75 21.21 20.26
N VAL A 240 15.90 21.96 20.94
CA VAL A 240 14.46 22.05 20.61
C VAL A 240 14.27 22.84 19.33
N LYS A 241 13.46 22.30 18.41
CA LYS A 241 13.05 22.98 17.19
C LYS A 241 11.76 23.77 17.45
N LYS A 242 11.82 25.08 17.22
CA LYS A 242 10.77 26.02 17.66
C LYS A 242 9.95 26.63 16.53
N GLU A 243 10.48 26.61 15.31
CA GLU A 243 9.78 27.17 14.15
C GLU A 243 8.54 26.31 13.83
N ARG A 244 7.42 26.98 13.58
CA ARG A 244 6.15 26.33 13.29
C ARG A 244 5.57 26.87 11.99
N VAL A 245 5.04 25.96 11.19
CA VAL A 245 4.39 26.26 9.93
C VAL A 245 3.03 25.58 9.93
N ARG A 246 2.00 26.30 9.53
CA ARG A 246 0.63 25.81 9.35
C ARG A 246 0.12 26.19 7.98
N GLY A 247 -0.59 25.31 7.33
CA GLY A 247 -1.24 25.56 6.06
C GLY A 247 -1.90 24.30 5.53
N LYS A 248 -2.89 24.50 4.67
CA LYS A 248 -3.51 23.40 3.93
C LYS A 248 -2.44 22.70 3.08
N VAL A 249 -2.42 21.39 3.14
CA VAL A 249 -1.48 20.59 2.34
C VAL A 249 -2.00 20.53 0.90
N LEU A 250 -1.20 20.98 -0.05
CA LEU A 250 -1.56 21.01 -1.47
C LEU A 250 -0.96 19.83 -2.24
N ALA A 251 0.24 19.36 -1.86
CA ALA A 251 0.84 18.14 -2.38
C ALA A 251 1.84 17.54 -1.39
N VAL A 252 2.05 16.23 -1.47
CA VAL A 252 3.03 15.48 -0.66
C VAL A 252 3.87 14.62 -1.60
N THR A 253 5.14 14.98 -1.78
CA THR A 253 6.10 14.24 -2.60
C THR A 253 7.05 13.41 -1.74
N ASP A 254 8.06 12.81 -2.33
CA ASP A 254 9.06 12.04 -1.57
C ASP A 254 9.98 12.93 -0.74
N ASP A 255 10.25 14.14 -1.19
CA ASP A 255 11.27 15.04 -0.64
C ASP A 255 10.73 16.42 -0.20
N SER A 256 9.43 16.70 -0.43
CA SER A 256 8.82 17.98 -0.11
C SER A 256 7.33 17.89 0.21
N ILE A 257 6.79 18.91 0.87
CA ILE A 257 5.35 19.14 1.06
C ILE A 257 5.05 20.55 0.57
N GLU A 258 4.05 20.65 -0.31
CA GLU A 258 3.53 21.93 -0.76
C GLU A 258 2.41 22.39 0.20
N LEU A 259 2.58 23.57 0.77
CA LEU A 259 1.68 24.16 1.74
C LEU A 259 1.11 25.49 1.22
N GLU A 260 -0.19 25.67 1.36
CA GLU A 260 -0.85 26.93 1.03
C GLU A 260 -0.20 28.09 1.81
N GLY A 261 0.22 29.13 1.08
CA GLY A 261 0.89 30.31 1.65
C GLY A 261 2.38 30.14 1.97
N TYR A 262 2.95 28.96 1.78
CA TYR A 262 4.38 28.69 1.98
C TYR A 262 5.06 28.09 0.75
N GLY A 263 4.28 27.54 -0.20
CA GLY A 263 4.79 26.85 -1.37
C GLY A 263 5.43 25.50 -1.03
N CYS A 264 6.38 25.06 -1.87
CA CYS A 264 7.08 23.79 -1.71
C CYS A 264 8.18 23.89 -0.64
N VAL A 265 7.98 23.22 0.48
CA VAL A 265 8.94 23.19 1.59
C VAL A 265 9.63 21.82 1.63
N PRO A 266 10.95 21.74 1.51
CA PRO A 266 11.68 20.48 1.50
C PRO A 266 11.62 19.78 2.86
N LEU A 267 11.70 18.43 2.82
CA LEU A 267 11.75 17.60 4.02
C LEU A 267 13.20 17.44 4.53
N ASP A 268 13.36 17.34 5.84
CA ASP A 268 14.57 16.83 6.46
C ASP A 268 14.69 15.33 6.21
N ASP A 269 15.88 14.79 6.02
CA ASP A 269 16.13 13.36 5.81
C ASP A 269 15.57 12.49 6.95
N ASN A 270 15.48 13.05 8.16
CA ASN A 270 14.89 12.43 9.34
C ASN A 270 13.50 13.01 9.65
N PHE A 271 12.68 13.25 8.63
CA PHE A 271 11.32 13.75 8.82
C PHE A 271 10.42 12.71 9.50
N HIS A 272 9.68 13.13 10.53
CA HIS A 272 8.78 12.27 11.29
C HIS A 272 7.36 12.82 11.36
N VAL A 273 6.38 11.92 11.48
CA VAL A 273 4.97 12.29 11.69
C VAL A 273 4.52 11.78 13.06
N TYR A 274 4.07 12.70 13.91
CA TYR A 274 3.61 12.43 15.26
C TYR A 274 2.12 12.68 15.37
N LYS A 275 1.34 11.66 15.74
CA LYS A 275 -0.08 11.82 16.07
C LYS A 275 -0.20 12.19 17.54
N ALA A 276 -0.60 13.43 17.84
CA ALA A 276 -0.68 13.99 19.19
C ALA A 276 -2.09 13.97 19.82
N TYR A 277 -3.10 13.55 19.07
CA TYR A 277 -4.47 13.39 19.59
C TYR A 277 -4.79 11.91 19.88
N GLY A 278 -5.67 11.64 20.87
CA GLY A 278 -5.97 10.29 21.31
C GLY A 278 -4.71 9.57 21.82
N ASP A 279 -4.51 8.31 21.42
CA ASP A 279 -3.28 7.59 21.71
C ASP A 279 -2.16 8.13 20.83
N PHE A 280 -1.04 8.50 21.47
CA PHE A 280 0.14 8.99 20.76
C PHE A 280 0.74 7.88 19.88
N GLN A 281 1.06 8.22 18.63
CA GLN A 281 1.66 7.30 17.66
C GLN A 281 2.69 8.01 16.80
N VAL A 282 3.68 7.27 16.35
CA VAL A 282 4.59 7.69 15.28
C VAL A 282 4.11 7.05 13.99
N LEU A 283 3.82 7.88 13.00
CA LEU A 283 3.20 7.49 11.74
C LEU A 283 4.16 7.70 10.55
N GLY A 284 3.80 7.18 9.42
CA GLY A 284 4.49 7.45 8.15
C GLY A 284 3.99 8.73 7.46
N LYS A 285 4.76 9.22 6.50
CA LYS A 285 4.47 10.41 5.67
C LYS A 285 3.09 10.32 4.97
N GLY A 286 2.63 9.12 4.60
CA GLY A 286 1.31 8.89 4.01
C GLY A 286 0.13 9.29 4.90
N SER A 287 0.36 9.59 6.18
CA SER A 287 -0.67 10.12 7.10
C SER A 287 -0.92 11.62 6.95
N ILE A 288 -0.13 12.32 6.14
CA ILE A 288 -0.31 13.73 5.81
C ILE A 288 -1.24 13.79 4.60
N LEU A 289 -2.45 14.28 4.82
CA LEU A 289 -3.51 14.26 3.82
C LEU A 289 -3.57 15.57 3.05
N VAL A 290 -3.59 15.49 1.72
CA VAL A 290 -3.79 16.66 0.86
C VAL A 290 -5.19 17.25 1.03
N GLY A 291 -5.35 18.54 0.80
CA GLY A 291 -6.62 19.22 0.95
C GLY A 291 -7.01 19.61 2.38
N TYR A 292 -6.20 19.28 3.39
CA TYR A 292 -6.51 19.50 4.80
C TYR A 292 -5.39 20.22 5.55
N ASP A 293 -5.76 20.87 6.66
CA ASP A 293 -4.86 21.46 7.66
C ASP A 293 -5.11 20.77 9.02
N LEU A 294 -4.61 19.53 9.14
CA LEU A 294 -4.79 18.67 10.33
C LEU A 294 -3.59 18.70 11.28
N GLN A 295 -2.51 19.35 10.90
CA GLN A 295 -1.22 19.30 11.57
C GLN A 295 -0.53 20.65 11.69
N GLU A 296 0.32 20.75 12.71
CA GLU A 296 1.36 21.75 12.79
C GLU A 296 2.68 21.15 12.31
N PHE A 297 3.38 21.82 11.40
CA PHE A 297 4.72 21.41 10.98
C PHE A 297 5.78 22.10 11.85
N VAL A 298 6.81 21.33 12.19
CA VAL A 298 8.02 21.81 12.84
C VAL A 298 9.10 22.00 11.79
N ALA A 299 9.60 23.22 11.68
CA ALA A 299 10.64 23.55 10.71
C ALA A 299 11.99 23.89 11.39
N ALA A 300 13.08 23.69 10.67
CA ALA A 300 14.41 24.14 11.02
C ALA A 300 15.28 24.21 9.75
N ASP A 301 16.12 25.20 9.66
CA ASP A 301 17.07 25.38 8.55
C ASP A 301 16.42 25.36 7.16
N GLY A 302 15.18 25.86 7.06
CA GLY A 302 14.40 25.91 5.83
C GLY A 302 13.80 24.57 5.38
N LYS A 303 13.81 23.54 6.25
CA LYS A 303 13.24 22.22 6.00
C LYS A 303 12.19 21.86 7.04
N LEU A 304 11.20 21.05 6.66
CA LEU A 304 10.27 20.45 7.60
C LEU A 304 10.93 19.28 8.32
N SER A 305 11.00 19.37 9.63
CA SER A 305 11.61 18.36 10.51
C SER A 305 10.61 17.33 11.02
N ALA A 306 9.37 17.76 11.25
CA ALA A 306 8.28 16.88 11.67
C ALA A 306 6.92 17.48 11.34
N ALA A 307 5.89 16.62 11.26
CA ALA A 307 4.48 16.98 11.32
C ALA A 307 3.87 16.48 12.63
N ILE A 308 3.10 17.31 13.30
CA ILE A 308 2.35 16.97 14.52
C ILE A 308 0.87 17.01 14.17
N LEU A 309 0.27 15.83 13.96
CA LEU A 309 -1.18 15.72 13.74
C LEU A 309 -1.91 16.02 15.03
N GLU A 310 -2.74 17.05 15.05
CA GLU A 310 -3.39 17.57 16.25
C GLU A 310 -4.86 17.17 16.37
N GLN A 311 -5.47 16.77 15.24
CA GLN A 311 -6.89 16.42 15.19
C GLN A 311 -7.15 15.27 14.19
N PRO A 312 -8.22 14.48 14.38
CA PRO A 312 -8.65 13.48 13.42
C PRO A 312 -9.12 14.13 12.12
N LEU A 313 -9.17 13.34 11.06
CA LEU A 313 -9.78 13.76 9.80
C LEU A 313 -11.28 13.97 10.00
N ASP A 314 -11.75 15.19 9.68
CA ASP A 314 -13.13 15.48 9.34
C ASP A 314 -13.20 15.65 7.82
N ALA A 315 -13.79 14.67 7.14
CA ALA A 315 -13.74 14.58 5.69
C ALA A 315 -14.85 15.43 5.04
N GLU A 316 -14.77 16.75 5.19
CA GLU A 316 -15.74 17.68 4.58
C GLU A 316 -15.60 17.75 3.06
N THR A 317 -14.38 17.65 2.53
CA THR A 317 -14.09 17.81 1.10
C THR A 317 -13.34 16.61 0.51
N ILE A 318 -13.45 16.44 -0.79
CA ILE A 318 -12.66 15.47 -1.56
C ILE A 318 -11.99 16.17 -2.74
N ARG A 319 -10.80 15.72 -3.12
CA ARG A 319 -10.03 16.20 -4.26
C ARG A 319 -9.93 15.08 -5.29
N VAL A 320 -10.55 15.31 -6.44
CA VAL A 320 -10.68 14.33 -7.54
C VAL A 320 -9.78 14.77 -8.69
N LEU A 321 -8.84 13.93 -9.05
CA LEU A 321 -8.02 14.10 -10.24
C LEU A 321 -8.87 13.72 -11.46
N ILE A 322 -9.06 14.66 -12.39
CA ILE A 322 -9.88 14.47 -13.57
C ILE A 322 -9.00 13.96 -14.71
N MET A 323 -9.29 12.77 -15.20
CA MET A 323 -8.54 12.10 -16.26
C MET A 323 -8.90 12.63 -17.66
N ASP A 324 -8.10 12.28 -18.65
CA ASP A 324 -8.33 12.59 -20.06
C ASP A 324 -9.63 11.96 -20.62
N ASN A 325 -9.91 12.25 -21.88
CA ASN A 325 -10.99 11.59 -22.61
C ASN A 325 -10.67 10.09 -22.78
N GLY A 326 -11.56 9.24 -22.23
CA GLY A 326 -11.41 7.79 -22.26
C GLY A 326 -10.67 7.19 -21.07
N PHE A 327 -10.34 7.98 -20.06
CA PHE A 327 -9.77 7.53 -18.78
C PHE A 327 -8.46 6.72 -18.95
N LYS A 328 -7.57 7.18 -19.86
CA LYS A 328 -6.31 6.47 -20.16
C LYS A 328 -5.14 7.01 -19.39
N GLN A 329 -5.12 8.32 -19.12
CA GLN A 329 -4.03 9.00 -18.44
C GLN A 329 -4.55 10.17 -17.60
N ILE A 330 -3.74 10.55 -16.61
CA ILE A 330 -4.04 11.64 -15.69
C ILE A 330 -3.59 13.01 -16.20
N PHE A 331 -2.83 13.03 -17.29
CA PHE A 331 -2.25 14.24 -17.85
C PHE A 331 -3.02 14.73 -19.07
N HIS A 332 -3.08 16.06 -19.22
CA HIS A 332 -3.69 16.75 -20.34
C HIS A 332 -2.64 17.62 -21.04
N ASP A 333 -2.67 17.66 -22.36
CA ASP A 333 -1.86 18.61 -23.13
C ASP A 333 -2.45 20.03 -23.06
N THR A 334 -3.78 20.11 -23.09
CA THR A 334 -4.54 21.37 -23.04
C THR A 334 -5.81 21.17 -22.22
N ILE A 335 -6.14 22.15 -21.39
CA ILE A 335 -7.37 22.19 -20.60
C ILE A 335 -8.13 23.47 -20.99
N GLU A 336 -9.39 23.30 -21.41
CA GLU A 336 -10.29 24.42 -21.71
C GLU A 336 -11.46 24.44 -20.71
N ILE A 337 -11.72 25.59 -20.14
CA ILE A 337 -12.72 25.80 -19.10
C ILE A 337 -13.59 27.00 -19.44
N THR A 338 -14.91 26.86 -19.26
CA THR A 338 -15.87 27.97 -19.33
C THR A 338 -16.50 28.20 -17.97
N ALA A 339 -16.52 29.45 -17.52
CA ALA A 339 -17.19 29.86 -16.28
C ALA A 339 -18.71 29.99 -16.49
N ASN A 340 -19.50 29.29 -15.67
CA ASN A 340 -20.97 29.33 -15.70
C ASN A 340 -21.55 30.42 -14.80
N CYS A 341 -20.76 30.96 -13.87
CA CYS A 341 -21.10 32.06 -12.96
C CYS A 341 -19.87 32.95 -12.74
N ASP A 342 -20.03 34.01 -11.99
CA ASP A 342 -18.93 34.84 -11.51
C ASP A 342 -18.06 34.09 -10.49
N GLY A 343 -16.81 34.51 -10.33
CA GLY A 343 -15.90 33.89 -9.38
C GLY A 343 -14.53 34.53 -9.32
N GLU A 344 -13.63 33.88 -8.62
CA GLU A 344 -12.23 34.29 -8.43
C GLU A 344 -11.27 33.23 -8.99
N MET A 345 -10.26 33.67 -9.70
CA MET A 345 -9.13 32.85 -10.11
C MET A 345 -7.92 33.23 -9.27
N VAL A 346 -7.36 32.27 -8.57
CA VAL A 346 -6.18 32.41 -7.71
C VAL A 346 -5.01 31.70 -8.38
N TYR A 347 -3.91 32.40 -8.58
CA TYR A 347 -2.64 31.84 -9.00
C TYR A 347 -1.71 31.76 -7.78
N GLU A 348 -1.30 30.57 -7.39
CA GLU A 348 -0.35 30.32 -6.32
C GLU A 348 1.01 29.92 -6.94
N LYS A 349 2.07 30.66 -6.58
CA LYS A 349 3.44 30.42 -7.02
C LYS A 349 4.11 29.37 -6.13
N GLU A 350 5.18 28.76 -6.63
CA GLU A 350 5.97 27.75 -5.91
C GLU A 350 6.45 28.24 -4.53
N ASN A 351 6.72 29.53 -4.36
CA ASN A 351 7.15 30.13 -3.10
C ASN A 351 6.01 30.49 -2.14
N GLY A 352 4.75 30.16 -2.49
CA GLY A 352 3.57 30.46 -1.70
C GLY A 352 2.98 31.86 -1.90
N ASP A 353 3.60 32.75 -2.69
CA ASP A 353 2.97 34.01 -3.09
C ASP A 353 1.78 33.72 -3.99
N HIS A 354 0.71 34.49 -3.84
CA HIS A 354 -0.50 34.34 -4.66
C HIS A 354 -0.96 35.66 -5.27
N GLU A 355 -1.60 35.55 -6.41
CA GLU A 355 -2.28 36.64 -7.11
C GLU A 355 -3.72 36.23 -7.38
N SER A 356 -4.68 37.12 -7.19
CA SER A 356 -6.08 36.83 -7.49
C SER A 356 -6.65 37.81 -8.51
N SER A 357 -7.61 37.32 -9.29
CA SER A 357 -8.37 38.11 -10.25
C SER A 357 -9.79 37.57 -10.35
N SER A 358 -10.78 38.46 -10.47
CA SER A 358 -12.16 38.05 -10.70
C SER A 358 -12.39 37.64 -12.15
N PHE A 359 -13.27 36.66 -12.37
CA PHE A 359 -13.81 36.28 -13.66
C PHE A 359 -15.34 36.43 -13.68
N LYS A 360 -15.91 36.49 -14.87
CA LYS A 360 -17.35 36.64 -15.09
C LYS A 360 -17.95 35.43 -15.78
N LYS A 361 -19.25 35.25 -15.59
CA LYS A 361 -20.01 34.27 -16.35
C LYS A 361 -19.78 34.39 -17.84
N GLY A 362 -19.40 33.28 -18.46
CA GLY A 362 -19.09 33.20 -19.90
C GLY A 362 -17.62 33.40 -20.24
N ASP A 363 -16.77 33.76 -19.27
CA ASP A 363 -15.33 33.81 -19.51
C ASP A 363 -14.79 32.40 -19.80
N THR A 364 -13.82 32.34 -20.71
CA THR A 364 -13.16 31.09 -21.10
C THR A 364 -11.68 31.17 -20.81
N PHE A 365 -11.14 30.03 -20.32
CA PHE A 365 -9.74 29.89 -19.98
C PHE A 365 -9.16 28.70 -20.74
N THR A 366 -7.98 28.88 -21.30
CA THR A 366 -7.21 27.81 -21.94
C THR A 366 -5.86 27.73 -21.26
N PHE A 367 -5.51 26.54 -20.80
CA PHE A 367 -4.24 26.22 -20.17
C PHE A 367 -3.50 25.22 -21.03
N GLU A 368 -2.22 25.44 -21.26
CA GLU A 368 -1.33 24.56 -22.01
C GLU A 368 -0.19 24.08 -21.08
N ALA A 369 0.32 22.88 -21.30
CA ALA A 369 1.43 22.33 -20.50
C ALA A 369 2.71 23.17 -20.61
N THR A 370 2.81 24.00 -21.65
CA THR A 370 3.91 24.93 -21.85
C THR A 370 3.68 26.32 -21.26
N ASP A 371 2.56 26.54 -20.56
CA ASP A 371 2.25 27.83 -19.93
C ASP A 371 3.23 28.13 -18.80
N LYS A 372 4.06 29.15 -19.01
CA LYS A 372 5.09 29.56 -18.06
C LYS A 372 4.54 29.95 -16.66
N LYS A 373 3.27 30.36 -16.60
CA LYS A 373 2.65 30.65 -15.29
C LYS A 373 2.40 29.41 -14.45
N LEU A 374 2.30 28.24 -15.10
CA LEU A 374 2.06 26.97 -14.44
C LEU A 374 3.34 26.16 -14.23
N GLU A 375 4.49 26.60 -14.78
CA GLU A 375 5.77 25.86 -14.67
C GLU A 375 6.18 25.60 -13.21
N ASN A 376 5.90 26.57 -12.32
CA ASN A 376 6.25 26.49 -10.89
C ASN A 376 5.09 27.00 -10.01
N GLY A 377 3.87 26.63 -10.33
CA GLY A 377 2.72 27.07 -9.56
C GLY A 377 1.43 26.38 -9.99
N ARG A 378 0.34 26.81 -9.38
CA ARG A 378 -1.00 26.29 -9.66
C ARG A 378 -2.02 27.41 -9.83
N MET A 379 -3.03 27.14 -10.64
CA MET A 379 -4.15 28.03 -10.86
C MET A 379 -5.42 27.38 -10.33
N THR A 380 -6.16 28.08 -9.48
CA THR A 380 -7.43 27.62 -8.92
C THR A 380 -8.56 28.54 -9.32
N LEU A 381 -9.58 28.01 -9.97
CA LEU A 381 -10.82 28.71 -10.29
C LEU A 381 -11.84 28.42 -9.17
N LYS A 382 -12.33 29.43 -8.49
CA LYS A 382 -13.29 29.36 -7.38
C LYS A 382 -14.59 30.04 -7.81
N PRO A 383 -15.60 29.31 -8.35
CA PRO A 383 -16.89 29.86 -8.72
C PRO A 383 -17.70 30.23 -7.48
N GLU A 384 -18.56 31.25 -7.59
CA GLU A 384 -19.45 31.69 -6.49
C GLU A 384 -20.66 30.77 -6.31
N GLU A 385 -21.03 30.00 -7.34
CA GLU A 385 -22.21 29.11 -7.31
C GLU A 385 -21.81 27.66 -7.59
N SER A 386 -22.64 26.72 -7.15
CA SER A 386 -22.52 25.30 -7.49
C SER A 386 -22.70 25.09 -9.00
N GLU A 387 -22.04 24.06 -9.57
CA GLU A 387 -22.00 23.81 -11.02
C GLU A 387 -21.46 24.99 -11.83
N GLY A 388 -20.57 25.75 -11.22
CA GLY A 388 -20.03 27.01 -11.76
C GLY A 388 -18.99 26.86 -12.86
N ILE A 389 -18.52 25.65 -13.19
CA ILE A 389 -17.43 25.43 -14.15
C ILE A 389 -17.79 24.30 -15.11
N THR A 390 -17.66 24.56 -16.42
CA THR A 390 -17.70 23.54 -17.49
C THR A 390 -16.28 23.31 -18.02
N VAL A 391 -15.81 22.06 -18.06
CA VAL A 391 -14.56 21.70 -18.72
C VAL A 391 -14.86 21.33 -20.16
N THR A 392 -14.61 22.28 -21.07
CA THR A 392 -15.02 22.18 -22.48
C THR A 392 -14.09 21.32 -23.33
N SER A 393 -12.89 21.04 -22.87
CA SER A 393 -11.93 20.09 -23.48
C SER A 393 -12.26 18.62 -23.19
N LEU A 394 -13.24 18.34 -22.33
CA LEU A 394 -13.60 16.98 -21.94
C LEU A 394 -15.01 16.59 -22.41
N GLU A 395 -15.16 15.29 -22.70
CA GLU A 395 -16.44 14.62 -22.95
C GLU A 395 -16.64 13.53 -21.90
N ARG A 396 -17.82 13.49 -21.31
CA ARG A 396 -18.29 12.45 -20.38
C ARG A 396 -19.62 11.90 -20.87
N GLY A 397 -20.25 11.01 -20.15
CA GLY A 397 -21.44 10.27 -20.56
C GLY A 397 -22.64 11.12 -21.02
N GLN A 398 -22.70 12.40 -20.65
CA GLN A 398 -23.78 13.34 -21.02
C GLN A 398 -23.26 14.62 -21.70
N GLY A 399 -22.08 14.55 -22.34
CA GLY A 399 -21.44 15.69 -23.00
C GLY A 399 -20.35 16.33 -22.15
N GLN A 400 -20.15 17.64 -22.33
CA GLN A 400 -19.12 18.38 -21.57
C GLN A 400 -19.47 18.44 -20.07
N PRO A 401 -18.56 18.00 -19.18
CA PRO A 401 -18.88 17.88 -17.77
C PRO A 401 -18.93 19.24 -17.07
N VAL A 402 -19.90 19.36 -16.14
CA VAL A 402 -20.09 20.55 -15.30
C VAL A 402 -19.76 20.22 -13.86
N TYR A 403 -18.84 20.97 -13.26
CA TYR A 403 -18.32 20.70 -11.94
C TYR A 403 -18.79 21.72 -10.89
N SER A 404 -19.12 21.19 -9.70
CA SER A 404 -19.29 21.97 -8.48
C SER A 404 -17.95 22.11 -7.75
N GLY A 405 -17.83 23.12 -6.88
CA GLY A 405 -16.59 23.38 -6.16
C GLY A 405 -15.55 24.07 -7.02
N SER A 406 -14.29 24.02 -6.62
CA SER A 406 -13.17 24.64 -7.33
C SER A 406 -12.49 23.68 -8.30
N MET A 407 -11.86 24.26 -9.33
CA MET A 407 -11.03 23.53 -10.29
C MET A 407 -9.60 24.06 -10.21
N GLU A 408 -8.65 23.16 -10.01
CA GLU A 408 -7.24 23.47 -9.91
C GLU A 408 -6.49 22.89 -11.13
N VAL A 409 -5.62 23.68 -11.72
CA VAL A 409 -4.74 23.30 -12.84
C VAL A 409 -3.29 23.50 -12.40
N LYS A 410 -2.46 22.47 -12.58
CA LYS A 410 -1.02 22.51 -12.30
C LYS A 410 -0.26 21.84 -13.45
N ALA A 411 0.90 22.36 -13.80
CA ALA A 411 1.81 21.68 -14.72
C ALA A 411 2.71 20.69 -13.94
N GLU A 412 2.84 19.49 -14.52
CA GLU A 412 3.73 18.43 -14.05
C GLU A 412 4.59 17.95 -15.22
N GLU A 413 5.61 17.13 -14.95
CA GLU A 413 6.52 16.63 -16.01
C GLU A 413 5.80 15.92 -17.16
N GLY A 414 4.67 15.25 -16.87
CA GLY A 414 3.87 14.52 -17.86
C GLY A 414 2.82 15.35 -18.60
N GLY A 415 2.59 16.61 -18.24
CA GLY A 415 1.53 17.48 -18.77
C GLY A 415 0.77 18.23 -17.68
N LEU A 416 -0.43 18.73 -17.99
CA LEU A 416 -1.28 19.37 -16.99
C LEU A 416 -2.07 18.33 -16.20
N VAL A 417 -2.18 18.54 -14.88
CA VAL A 417 -3.16 17.84 -14.01
C VAL A 417 -4.32 18.78 -13.72
N LEU A 418 -5.53 18.20 -13.71
CA LEU A 418 -6.78 18.90 -13.40
C LEU A 418 -7.41 18.28 -12.16
N ILE A 419 -7.67 19.09 -11.13
CA ILE A 419 -8.21 18.62 -9.86
C ILE A 419 -9.50 19.36 -9.57
N ASN A 420 -10.56 18.61 -9.26
CA ASN A 420 -11.81 19.14 -8.74
C ASN A 420 -11.85 18.98 -7.21
N GLU A 421 -11.92 20.06 -6.48
CA GLU A 421 -12.13 20.06 -5.03
C GLU A 421 -13.55 20.51 -4.72
N LEU A 422 -14.31 19.64 -4.02
CA LEU A 422 -15.71 19.90 -3.70
C LEU A 422 -16.09 19.25 -2.36
N TYR A 423 -17.25 19.64 -1.80
CA TYR A 423 -17.80 18.97 -0.64
C TYR A 423 -18.08 17.50 -0.92
N LEU A 424 -17.78 16.63 0.05
CA LEU A 424 -17.97 15.18 -0.09
C LEU A 424 -19.41 14.82 -0.43
N GLU A 425 -20.40 15.47 0.17
CA GLU A 425 -21.80 15.21 -0.12
C GLU A 425 -22.21 15.62 -1.56
N ASP A 426 -21.62 16.69 -2.10
CA ASP A 426 -21.86 17.08 -3.51
C ASP A 426 -21.18 16.12 -4.49
N TYR A 427 -20.00 15.62 -4.15
CA TYR A 427 -19.36 14.52 -4.87
C TYR A 427 -20.29 13.29 -4.92
N LEU A 428 -20.88 12.89 -3.79
CA LEU A 428 -21.78 11.74 -3.73
C LEU A 428 -23.06 11.91 -4.57
N LYS A 429 -23.60 13.14 -4.71
CA LYS A 429 -24.74 13.42 -5.60
C LYS A 429 -24.42 13.16 -7.08
N LYS A 430 -23.14 13.19 -7.47
CA LYS A 430 -22.68 12.82 -8.82
C LYS A 430 -22.26 11.35 -8.91
N VAL A 431 -21.72 10.77 -7.85
CA VAL A 431 -21.30 9.36 -7.80
C VAL A 431 -22.49 8.42 -7.75
N VAL A 432 -23.45 8.64 -6.84
CA VAL A 432 -24.59 7.71 -6.66
C VAL A 432 -25.37 7.47 -7.96
N PRO A 433 -25.74 8.50 -8.75
CA PRO A 433 -26.43 8.27 -10.03
C PRO A 433 -25.50 7.72 -11.12
N SER A 434 -24.17 7.91 -11.02
CA SER A 434 -23.19 7.30 -11.94
C SER A 434 -23.03 5.81 -11.71
N GLU A 435 -23.19 5.36 -10.46
CA GLU A 435 -23.03 3.97 -10.03
C GLU A 435 -24.33 3.17 -10.10
N MET A 436 -25.46 3.79 -9.77
CA MET A 436 -26.75 3.11 -9.66
C MET A 436 -27.85 3.93 -10.34
N PRO A 437 -28.69 3.32 -11.22
CA PRO A 437 -29.77 4.06 -11.89
C PRO A 437 -30.69 4.76 -10.89
N ALA A 438 -30.97 6.05 -11.11
CA ALA A 438 -31.87 6.84 -10.26
C ALA A 438 -33.32 6.28 -10.17
N SER A 439 -33.71 5.38 -11.09
CA SER A 439 -34.99 4.67 -11.07
C SER A 439 -35.07 3.54 -10.05
N TYR A 440 -33.93 3.18 -9.40
CA TYR A 440 -33.92 2.13 -8.39
C TYR A 440 -34.69 2.56 -7.13
N GLU A 441 -35.04 1.57 -6.29
CA GLU A 441 -35.76 1.83 -5.06
C GLU A 441 -34.93 2.69 -4.10
N LYS A 442 -35.59 3.64 -3.41
CA LYS A 442 -34.94 4.61 -2.54
C LYS A 442 -34.02 3.97 -1.48
N GLU A 443 -34.44 2.84 -0.90
CA GLU A 443 -33.63 2.14 0.11
C GLU A 443 -32.34 1.55 -0.49
N ALA A 444 -32.34 1.16 -1.77
CA ALA A 444 -31.13 0.75 -2.46
C ALA A 444 -30.18 1.95 -2.73
N LEU A 445 -30.76 3.09 -3.15
CA LEU A 445 -29.98 4.33 -3.35
C LEU A 445 -29.37 4.83 -2.04
N LYS A 446 -30.09 4.72 -0.91
CA LYS A 446 -29.55 5.03 0.43
C LYS A 446 -28.40 4.10 0.82
N ALA A 447 -28.55 2.79 0.58
CA ALA A 447 -27.48 1.83 0.83
C ALA A 447 -26.23 2.17 -0.02
N GLN A 448 -26.43 2.51 -1.31
CA GLN A 448 -25.34 2.95 -2.18
C GLN A 448 -24.67 4.22 -1.67
N ALA A 449 -25.44 5.22 -1.21
CA ALA A 449 -24.88 6.47 -0.67
C ALA A 449 -24.00 6.23 0.57
N VAL A 450 -24.42 5.36 1.50
CA VAL A 450 -23.65 4.98 2.68
C VAL A 450 -22.36 4.23 2.28
N CYS A 451 -22.44 3.30 1.34
CA CYS A 451 -21.26 2.60 0.83
C CYS A 451 -20.28 3.58 0.15
N ALA A 452 -20.78 4.42 -0.75
CA ALA A 452 -19.97 5.37 -1.50
C ALA A 452 -19.27 6.38 -0.56
N ARG A 453 -19.97 6.87 0.47
CA ARG A 453 -19.38 7.77 1.48
C ARG A 453 -18.28 7.07 2.28
N THR A 454 -18.55 5.85 2.75
CA THR A 454 -17.55 5.06 3.50
C THR A 454 -16.32 4.78 2.65
N TYR A 455 -16.52 4.41 1.39
CA TYR A 455 -15.42 4.18 0.43
C TYR A 455 -14.62 5.46 0.18
N ALA A 456 -15.30 6.58 -0.13
CA ALA A 456 -14.63 7.87 -0.37
C ALA A 456 -13.81 8.32 0.84
N TYR A 457 -14.34 8.20 2.05
CA TYR A 457 -13.62 8.50 3.29
C TYR A 457 -12.33 7.66 3.42
N ARG A 458 -12.39 6.37 3.10
CA ARG A 458 -11.20 5.50 3.09
C ARG A 458 -10.19 5.91 2.03
N GLN A 459 -10.66 6.33 0.85
CA GLN A 459 -9.76 6.80 -0.22
C GLN A 459 -9.10 8.14 0.13
N ILE A 460 -9.80 9.05 0.81
CA ILE A 460 -9.19 10.28 1.36
C ILE A 460 -8.03 9.91 2.28
N GLN A 461 -8.23 8.96 3.21
CA GLN A 461 -7.17 8.46 4.08
C GLN A 461 -6.03 7.75 3.33
N GLY A 462 -6.32 7.13 2.19
CA GLY A 462 -5.34 6.45 1.34
C GLY A 462 -4.43 7.39 0.56
N ASN A 463 -4.90 8.61 0.26
CA ASN A 463 -4.12 9.68 -0.36
C ASN A 463 -3.37 9.26 -1.64
N ALA A 464 -4.03 8.47 -2.51
CA ALA A 464 -3.37 7.76 -3.61
C ALA A 464 -2.63 8.68 -4.61
N TYR A 465 -3.15 9.87 -4.82
CA TYR A 465 -2.56 10.90 -5.70
C TYR A 465 -2.00 12.09 -4.92
N GLY A 466 -1.54 11.87 -3.69
CA GLY A 466 -1.02 12.93 -2.83
C GLY A 466 0.09 13.77 -3.47
N GLN A 467 0.92 13.19 -4.31
CA GLN A 467 1.97 13.90 -5.05
C GLN A 467 1.44 14.93 -6.04
N TYR A 468 0.25 14.72 -6.58
CA TYR A 468 -0.43 15.66 -7.47
C TYR A 468 -1.42 16.57 -6.73
N GLY A 469 -1.73 16.26 -5.47
CA GLY A 469 -2.68 17.00 -4.65
C GLY A 469 -4.11 16.47 -4.70
N ALA A 470 -4.33 15.19 -5.03
CA ALA A 470 -5.65 14.58 -5.10
C ALA A 470 -5.74 13.27 -4.32
N HIS A 471 -6.97 12.87 -3.96
CA HIS A 471 -7.25 11.63 -3.22
C HIS A 471 -7.55 10.46 -4.16
N VAL A 472 -8.32 10.70 -5.20
CA VAL A 472 -8.86 9.72 -6.15
C VAL A 472 -8.82 10.29 -7.57
N ASP A 473 -9.01 9.43 -8.58
CA ASP A 473 -9.37 9.86 -9.93
C ASP A 473 -10.88 9.65 -10.20
N ASP A 474 -11.35 10.11 -11.37
CA ASP A 474 -12.74 10.04 -11.78
C ASP A 474 -13.12 8.74 -12.51
N SER A 475 -12.21 7.74 -12.57
CA SER A 475 -12.40 6.48 -13.30
C SER A 475 -12.98 5.35 -12.44
N THR A 476 -13.18 4.19 -13.09
CA THR A 476 -13.57 2.94 -12.42
C THR A 476 -12.48 2.32 -11.54
N SER A 477 -11.28 2.89 -11.49
CA SER A 477 -10.23 2.49 -10.55
C SER A 477 -10.60 2.83 -9.11
N PHE A 478 -11.45 3.86 -8.95
CA PHE A 478 -12.05 4.28 -7.69
C PHE A 478 -13.57 4.20 -7.77
N GLN A 479 -14.28 5.32 -7.67
CA GLN A 479 -15.72 5.40 -7.86
C GLN A 479 -16.04 6.16 -9.14
N VAL A 480 -16.99 5.68 -9.91
CA VAL A 480 -17.37 6.34 -11.17
C VAL A 480 -17.88 7.76 -10.90
N TYR A 481 -17.10 8.74 -11.32
CA TYR A 481 -17.44 10.16 -11.24
C TYR A 481 -17.62 10.74 -12.64
N ASN A 482 -18.58 10.20 -13.41
CA ASN A 482 -18.87 10.60 -14.80
C ASN A 482 -19.47 12.00 -14.92
N ASN A 483 -19.65 12.69 -13.80
CA ASN A 483 -20.27 14.00 -13.70
C ASN A 483 -21.59 14.14 -14.47
N ILE A 484 -22.43 13.10 -14.38
CA ILE A 484 -23.79 13.12 -14.96
C ILE A 484 -24.69 14.05 -14.16
N ASN A 485 -25.81 14.44 -14.78
CA ASN A 485 -26.82 15.26 -14.11
C ASN A 485 -27.31 14.60 -12.80
N THR A 486 -27.45 15.39 -11.77
CA THR A 486 -28.04 14.96 -10.51
C THR A 486 -29.52 14.60 -10.69
N SER A 487 -30.04 13.82 -9.77
CA SER A 487 -31.46 13.42 -9.75
C SER A 487 -32.01 13.66 -8.35
N GLU A 488 -33.19 14.29 -8.26
CA GLU A 488 -33.84 14.53 -6.97
C GLU A 488 -33.94 13.25 -6.10
N ARG A 489 -34.12 12.08 -6.70
CA ARG A 489 -34.19 10.80 -5.98
C ARG A 489 -32.86 10.39 -5.38
N THR A 490 -31.77 10.53 -6.13
CA THR A 490 -30.42 10.22 -5.63
C THR A 490 -29.97 11.26 -4.61
N ASP A 491 -30.26 12.53 -4.84
CA ASP A 491 -29.94 13.62 -3.92
C ASP A 491 -30.65 13.46 -2.58
N GLN A 492 -31.93 13.06 -2.59
CA GLN A 492 -32.67 12.73 -1.36
C GLN A 492 -32.03 11.54 -0.64
N ALA A 493 -31.59 10.50 -1.34
CA ALA A 493 -30.94 9.35 -0.72
C ALA A 493 -29.61 9.74 -0.04
N VAL A 494 -28.79 10.60 -0.67
CA VAL A 494 -27.57 11.16 -0.10
C VAL A 494 -27.90 12.01 1.13
N ASN A 495 -28.83 12.95 1.01
CA ASN A 495 -29.21 13.86 2.10
C ASN A 495 -29.81 13.12 3.31
N GLU A 496 -30.66 12.10 3.10
CA GLU A 496 -31.27 11.32 4.18
C GLU A 496 -30.28 10.39 4.90
N THR A 497 -29.13 10.17 4.30
CA THR A 497 -28.02 9.39 4.90
C THR A 497 -26.78 10.24 5.19
N TYR A 498 -26.96 11.55 5.31
CA TYR A 498 -25.88 12.51 5.54
C TYR A 498 -24.95 12.06 6.67
N GLY A 499 -23.62 12.05 6.43
CA GLY A 499 -22.58 11.66 7.38
C GLY A 499 -22.60 10.18 7.80
N GLN A 500 -23.54 9.34 7.30
CA GLN A 500 -23.60 7.94 7.69
C GLN A 500 -22.57 7.10 6.95
N MET A 501 -21.75 6.38 7.73
CA MET A 501 -20.71 5.47 7.22
C MET A 501 -20.76 4.12 7.94
N LEU A 502 -20.13 3.10 7.34
CA LEU A 502 -20.01 1.75 7.87
C LEU A 502 -18.69 1.57 8.64
N PHE A 503 -18.80 1.05 9.86
CA PHE A 503 -17.66 0.78 10.75
C PHE A 503 -17.64 -0.68 11.22
N TYR A 504 -16.44 -1.22 11.33
CA TYR A 504 -16.16 -2.49 11.99
C TYR A 504 -15.00 -2.29 12.97
N ASN A 505 -15.18 -2.69 14.24
CA ASN A 505 -14.20 -2.47 15.31
C ASN A 505 -13.69 -1.02 15.39
N ASN A 506 -14.61 -0.07 15.32
CA ASN A 506 -14.35 1.39 15.35
C ASN A 506 -13.50 1.94 14.20
N LYS A 507 -13.35 1.20 13.11
CA LYS A 507 -12.67 1.65 11.90
C LYS A 507 -13.64 1.65 10.72
N PRO A 508 -13.62 2.65 9.82
CA PRO A 508 -14.37 2.61 8.58
C PRO A 508 -13.96 1.37 7.77
N ILE A 509 -14.96 0.70 7.16
CA ILE A 509 -14.71 -0.52 6.39
C ILE A 509 -14.32 -0.22 4.94
N GLU A 510 -13.79 -1.23 4.26
CA GLU A 510 -13.72 -1.27 2.80
C GLU A 510 -15.11 -1.62 2.25
N ALA A 511 -15.93 -0.60 1.98
CA ALA A 511 -17.33 -0.75 1.57
C ALA A 511 -17.45 -0.98 0.05
N PHE A 512 -16.80 -2.06 -0.44
CA PHE A 512 -16.82 -2.41 -1.86
C PHE A 512 -18.24 -2.78 -2.34
N TYR A 513 -18.53 -2.44 -3.59
CA TYR A 513 -19.77 -2.79 -4.26
C TYR A 513 -19.55 -3.09 -5.74
N TYR A 514 -20.49 -3.77 -6.36
CA TYR A 514 -20.41 -4.17 -7.77
C TYR A 514 -21.80 -4.33 -8.35
N SER A 515 -21.91 -4.35 -9.69
CA SER A 515 -23.19 -4.29 -10.39
C SER A 515 -24.12 -5.48 -10.10
N THR A 516 -23.69 -6.70 -10.44
CA THR A 516 -24.57 -7.90 -10.43
C THR A 516 -23.79 -9.11 -9.94
N SER A 517 -24.37 -9.89 -9.03
CA SER A 517 -23.80 -11.17 -8.61
C SER A 517 -24.16 -12.31 -9.56
N CYS A 518 -23.38 -13.40 -9.53
CA CYS A 518 -23.79 -14.66 -10.14
C CYS A 518 -24.71 -15.49 -9.23
N GLY A 519 -25.19 -14.92 -8.12
CA GLY A 519 -25.93 -15.59 -7.05
C GLY A 519 -25.06 -15.94 -5.83
N HIS A 520 -23.75 -15.78 -5.96
CA HIS A 520 -22.75 -15.84 -4.88
C HIS A 520 -21.93 -14.56 -4.85
N GLY A 521 -21.46 -14.17 -3.66
CA GLY A 521 -20.40 -13.19 -3.47
C GLY A 521 -19.07 -13.88 -3.22
N ALA A 522 -17.98 -13.20 -3.50
CA ALA A 522 -16.63 -13.52 -3.09
C ALA A 522 -16.24 -12.76 -1.81
N ASP A 523 -15.14 -13.13 -1.19
CA ASP A 523 -14.54 -12.41 -0.07
C ASP A 523 -13.34 -11.55 -0.51
N GLY A 524 -12.69 -10.87 0.44
CA GLY A 524 -11.57 -9.97 0.17
C GLY A 524 -10.31 -10.65 -0.37
N SER A 525 -10.20 -11.99 -0.32
CA SER A 525 -9.03 -12.74 -0.81
C SER A 525 -8.82 -12.63 -2.32
N VAL A 526 -9.84 -12.19 -3.07
CA VAL A 526 -9.77 -12.02 -4.54
C VAL A 526 -8.68 -11.04 -5.01
N TRP A 527 -8.13 -10.22 -4.13
CA TRP A 527 -7.03 -9.28 -4.42
C TRP A 527 -5.66 -9.77 -3.95
N GLY A 528 -5.53 -11.07 -3.58
CA GLY A 528 -4.25 -11.66 -3.17
C GLY A 528 -3.73 -11.17 -1.82
N LYS A 529 -4.55 -10.49 -1.02
CA LYS A 529 -4.24 -10.13 0.37
C LYS A 529 -4.44 -11.35 1.27
N GLU A 530 -3.61 -12.35 1.09
CA GLU A 530 -3.51 -13.49 2.01
C GLU A 530 -3.05 -12.95 3.36
N GLY A 531 -3.92 -13.01 4.37
CA GLY A 531 -3.63 -12.66 5.76
C GLY A 531 -4.37 -11.47 6.34
N GLU A 532 -4.90 -10.53 5.57
CA GLU A 532 -5.84 -9.53 6.08
C GLU A 532 -7.28 -10.03 5.89
N ALA A 533 -7.73 -10.87 6.83
CA ALA A 533 -9.13 -11.25 6.88
C ALA A 533 -9.98 -10.01 7.11
N LEU A 534 -10.80 -9.63 6.09
CA LEU A 534 -11.82 -8.61 6.20
C LEU A 534 -13.12 -9.30 6.65
N PRO A 535 -13.36 -9.50 7.95
CA PRO A 535 -14.39 -10.42 8.46
C PRO A 535 -15.82 -9.97 8.15
N TYR A 536 -15.99 -8.73 7.72
CA TYR A 536 -17.27 -8.19 7.24
C TYR A 536 -17.52 -8.43 5.75
N LEU A 537 -16.53 -8.84 4.95
CA LEU A 537 -16.65 -9.22 3.54
C LEU A 537 -16.60 -10.74 3.42
N ARG A 538 -17.74 -11.37 3.32
CA ARG A 538 -17.86 -12.83 3.30
C ARG A 538 -18.36 -13.35 1.97
N SER A 539 -17.83 -14.48 1.54
CA SER A 539 -18.42 -15.25 0.48
C SER A 539 -19.74 -15.87 0.95
N MET A 540 -20.84 -15.54 0.27
CA MET A 540 -22.17 -16.00 0.65
C MET A 540 -23.12 -16.07 -0.53
N GLN A 541 -24.20 -16.85 -0.38
CA GLN A 541 -25.31 -16.85 -1.33
C GLN A 541 -26.10 -15.54 -1.26
N ILE A 542 -26.38 -14.91 -2.39
CA ILE A 542 -27.15 -13.66 -2.47
C ILE A 542 -28.63 -13.95 -2.56
N LYS A 543 -29.22 -14.48 -1.47
CA LYS A 543 -30.62 -14.84 -1.37
C LYS A 543 -31.14 -14.75 0.07
N LYS A 544 -32.50 -14.82 0.23
CA LYS A 544 -33.09 -14.93 1.57
C LYS A 544 -32.64 -16.21 2.26
N GLY A 545 -32.20 -16.11 3.52
CA GLY A 545 -31.63 -17.23 4.28
C GLY A 545 -30.28 -17.67 3.74
N ALA A 546 -29.48 -16.72 3.30
CA ALA A 546 -28.12 -16.92 2.79
C ALA A 546 -27.25 -17.73 3.76
N ARG A 547 -26.38 -18.56 3.20
CA ARG A 547 -25.35 -19.32 3.92
C ARG A 547 -24.00 -19.03 3.29
N GLU A 548 -22.96 -19.15 4.06
CA GLU A 548 -21.63 -19.25 3.50
C GLU A 548 -21.58 -20.47 2.59
N LEU A 549 -21.02 -20.32 1.42
CA LEU A 549 -20.91 -21.38 0.45
C LEU A 549 -19.49 -21.46 -0.08
N THR A 550 -18.89 -22.63 0.10
CA THR A 550 -17.59 -22.95 -0.47
C THR A 550 -17.83 -23.71 -1.77
N VAL A 551 -17.58 -23.07 -2.91
CA VAL A 551 -17.58 -23.73 -4.23
C VAL A 551 -16.16 -23.56 -4.78
N GLU A 552 -15.32 -24.53 -4.53
CA GLU A 552 -13.90 -24.46 -4.90
C GLU A 552 -13.53 -25.45 -6.03
N ASP A 553 -14.39 -26.43 -6.33
CA ASP A 553 -14.16 -27.35 -7.42
C ASP A 553 -14.84 -26.93 -8.73
N ASN A 554 -14.23 -27.33 -9.86
CA ASN A 554 -14.69 -26.95 -11.20
C ASN A 554 -16.01 -27.57 -11.59
N ASP A 555 -16.27 -28.82 -11.22
CA ASP A 555 -17.45 -29.56 -11.65
C ASP A 555 -18.71 -28.98 -10.97
N THR A 556 -18.66 -28.79 -9.67
CA THR A 556 -19.74 -28.16 -8.91
C THR A 556 -20.01 -26.73 -9.38
N PHE A 557 -18.94 -25.96 -9.70
CA PHE A 557 -19.13 -24.62 -10.21
C PHE A 557 -19.69 -24.60 -11.64
N ASP A 558 -19.27 -25.54 -12.51
CA ASP A 558 -19.80 -25.65 -13.87
C ASP A 558 -21.31 -25.94 -13.87
N GLU A 559 -21.75 -26.90 -13.06
CA GLU A 559 -23.19 -27.16 -12.88
C GLU A 559 -23.94 -25.93 -12.38
N TYR A 560 -23.38 -25.22 -11.41
CA TYR A 560 -23.98 -24.02 -10.83
C TYR A 560 -24.11 -22.89 -11.85
N ILE A 561 -23.03 -22.57 -12.58
CA ILE A 561 -23.01 -21.39 -13.46
C ILE A 561 -23.86 -21.60 -14.72
N ARG A 562 -24.04 -22.84 -15.16
CA ARG A 562 -24.91 -23.21 -16.29
C ARG A 562 -26.38 -23.33 -15.89
N SER A 563 -26.69 -23.49 -14.59
CA SER A 563 -28.06 -23.61 -14.10
C SER A 563 -28.81 -22.31 -14.26
N GLN A 564 -30.02 -22.39 -14.86
CA GLN A 564 -30.94 -21.25 -14.99
C GLN A 564 -31.91 -21.13 -13.81
N ASN A 565 -32.03 -22.17 -12.97
CA ASN A 565 -32.99 -22.25 -11.88
C ASN A 565 -32.40 -21.91 -10.52
N ILE A 566 -31.59 -20.86 -10.45
CA ILE A 566 -30.96 -20.41 -9.21
C ILE A 566 -31.80 -19.32 -8.55
N THR A 567 -32.16 -19.54 -7.29
CA THR A 567 -32.79 -18.50 -6.48
C THR A 567 -31.77 -17.51 -5.99
N SER A 568 -31.88 -16.27 -6.46
CA SER A 568 -31.03 -15.15 -6.02
C SER A 568 -31.79 -13.83 -6.14
N TYR A 569 -31.39 -12.83 -5.36
CA TYR A 569 -31.88 -11.47 -5.54
C TYR A 569 -31.51 -10.88 -6.90
N ASP A 570 -30.40 -11.33 -7.50
CA ASP A 570 -29.92 -10.89 -8.80
C ASP A 570 -30.50 -11.68 -10.00
N ALA A 571 -31.25 -12.76 -9.77
CA ALA A 571 -31.63 -13.73 -10.81
C ALA A 571 -32.38 -13.13 -12.00
N SER A 572 -33.09 -12.02 -11.82
CA SER A 572 -33.86 -11.35 -12.88
C SER A 572 -33.05 -10.39 -13.76
N TYR A 573 -31.81 -10.11 -13.43
CA TYR A 573 -30.99 -9.13 -14.16
C TYR A 573 -30.21 -9.78 -15.32
N PRO A 574 -30.07 -9.08 -16.45
CA PRO A 574 -29.45 -9.64 -17.65
C PRO A 574 -28.06 -10.26 -17.47
N MET A 575 -27.22 -9.64 -16.64
CA MET A 575 -25.86 -10.10 -16.39
C MET A 575 -25.76 -11.21 -15.33
N PHE A 576 -26.86 -11.69 -14.77
CA PHE A 576 -26.82 -12.80 -13.80
C PHE A 576 -26.23 -14.08 -14.42
N ARG A 577 -26.51 -14.30 -15.74
CA ARG A 577 -25.85 -15.32 -16.56
C ARG A 577 -25.48 -14.73 -17.91
N TRP A 578 -24.35 -15.14 -18.40
CA TRP A 578 -23.86 -14.77 -19.74
C TRP A 578 -22.92 -15.83 -20.29
N HIS A 579 -22.71 -15.78 -21.58
CA HIS A 579 -21.67 -16.57 -22.22
C HIS A 579 -21.00 -15.81 -23.37
N VAL A 580 -19.78 -16.23 -23.69
CA VAL A 580 -19.00 -15.69 -24.81
C VAL A 580 -18.16 -16.77 -25.44
N ASP A 581 -17.99 -16.72 -26.76
CA ASP A 581 -17.13 -17.60 -27.52
C ASP A 581 -15.81 -16.86 -27.83
N ILE A 582 -14.69 -17.41 -27.36
CA ILE A 582 -13.34 -16.87 -27.55
C ILE A 582 -12.61 -17.78 -28.53
N LYS A 583 -12.23 -17.28 -29.71
CA LYS A 583 -11.42 -18.05 -30.67
C LYS A 583 -10.00 -18.21 -30.13
N ALA A 584 -9.42 -19.40 -30.30
CA ALA A 584 -8.05 -19.69 -29.86
C ALA A 584 -7.02 -18.69 -30.42
N GLY A 585 -7.21 -18.21 -31.67
CA GLY A 585 -6.36 -17.20 -32.29
C GLY A 585 -6.29 -15.88 -31.53
N ILE A 586 -7.41 -15.42 -30.96
CA ILE A 586 -7.42 -14.20 -30.11
C ILE A 586 -6.50 -14.37 -28.90
N LEU A 587 -6.58 -15.51 -28.22
CA LEU A 587 -5.71 -15.79 -27.07
C LEU A 587 -4.26 -15.99 -27.46
N SER A 588 -4.00 -16.56 -28.64
CA SER A 588 -2.62 -16.71 -29.18
C SER A 588 -1.97 -15.34 -29.46
N GLU A 589 -2.75 -14.36 -29.91
CA GLU A 589 -2.27 -12.98 -30.11
C GLU A 589 -2.06 -12.25 -28.78
N GLN A 590 -2.94 -12.46 -27.78
CA GLN A 590 -2.84 -11.82 -26.47
C GLN A 590 -1.74 -12.42 -25.58
N ILE A 591 -1.38 -13.70 -25.78
CA ILE A 591 -0.37 -14.42 -25.00
C ILE A 591 0.62 -15.08 -25.96
N PRO A 592 1.49 -14.32 -26.65
CA PRO A 592 2.37 -14.84 -27.70
C PRO A 592 3.31 -15.97 -27.26
N ASP A 593 3.71 -15.96 -25.98
CA ASP A 593 4.64 -16.94 -25.41
C ASP A 593 4.11 -18.37 -25.40
N VAL A 594 2.80 -18.57 -25.49
CA VAL A 594 2.21 -19.92 -25.53
C VAL A 594 2.11 -20.48 -26.95
N GLY A 595 2.34 -19.68 -27.98
CA GLY A 595 2.16 -20.08 -29.37
C GLY A 595 0.67 -20.26 -29.74
N ASN A 596 0.35 -21.30 -30.55
CA ASN A 596 -1.05 -21.57 -30.90
C ASN A 596 -1.78 -22.20 -29.71
N VAL A 597 -2.77 -21.50 -29.19
CA VAL A 597 -3.54 -21.93 -27.99
C VAL A 597 -4.37 -23.20 -28.34
N THR A 598 -4.18 -24.21 -27.51
CA THR A 598 -4.85 -25.51 -27.65
C THR A 598 -5.80 -25.82 -26.50
N ASP A 599 -5.59 -25.24 -25.32
CA ASP A 599 -6.42 -25.47 -24.12
C ASP A 599 -6.44 -24.30 -23.16
N VAL A 600 -7.55 -24.13 -22.43
CA VAL A 600 -7.73 -23.10 -21.40
C VAL A 600 -8.52 -23.69 -20.24
N ASN A 601 -7.93 -23.71 -19.05
CA ASN A 601 -8.51 -24.35 -17.87
C ASN A 601 -8.46 -23.45 -16.62
N VAL A 602 -9.55 -23.44 -15.84
CA VAL A 602 -9.50 -22.88 -14.50
C VAL A 602 -8.76 -23.85 -13.59
N VAL A 603 -7.65 -23.40 -13.02
CA VAL A 603 -6.73 -24.22 -12.18
C VAL A 603 -7.14 -24.14 -10.71
N SER A 604 -7.49 -22.93 -10.25
CA SER A 604 -7.94 -22.73 -8.87
C SER A 604 -9.06 -21.71 -8.79
N ARG A 605 -9.84 -21.83 -7.71
CA ARG A 605 -10.96 -20.93 -7.39
C ARG A 605 -10.79 -20.37 -6.00
N GLY A 606 -11.18 -19.11 -5.82
CA GLY A 606 -11.44 -18.50 -4.52
C GLY A 606 -12.82 -18.84 -3.99
N LEU A 607 -13.10 -18.41 -2.77
CA LEU A 607 -14.40 -18.60 -2.12
C LEU A 607 -15.54 -18.03 -3.00
N GLY A 608 -16.64 -18.75 -3.05
CA GLY A 608 -17.80 -18.42 -3.91
C GLY A 608 -17.64 -18.87 -5.37
N GLY A 609 -16.53 -19.53 -5.74
CA GLY A 609 -16.31 -20.12 -7.06
C GLY A 609 -15.63 -19.20 -8.08
N ILE A 610 -15.14 -18.03 -7.66
CA ILE A 610 -14.43 -17.10 -8.55
C ILE A 610 -13.10 -17.72 -9.05
N ALA A 611 -12.80 -17.63 -10.35
CA ALA A 611 -11.54 -18.13 -10.89
C ALA A 611 -10.37 -17.27 -10.38
N SER A 612 -9.49 -17.86 -9.57
CA SER A 612 -8.29 -17.22 -9.01
C SER A 612 -7.04 -17.50 -9.83
N GLU A 613 -6.97 -18.65 -10.53
CA GLU A 613 -5.90 -18.98 -11.46
C GLU A 613 -6.47 -19.69 -12.70
N VAL A 614 -6.07 -19.25 -13.87
CA VAL A 614 -6.39 -19.86 -15.17
C VAL A 614 -5.09 -20.21 -15.90
N GLU A 615 -5.00 -21.44 -16.46
CA GLU A 615 -3.88 -21.87 -17.28
C GLU A 615 -4.30 -21.87 -18.75
N VAL A 616 -3.49 -21.22 -19.60
CA VAL A 616 -3.60 -21.23 -21.06
C VAL A 616 -2.45 -22.05 -21.60
N LYS A 617 -2.76 -23.09 -22.40
CA LYS A 617 -1.77 -23.98 -23.03
C LYS A 617 -1.76 -23.83 -24.54
N GLY A 618 -0.59 -23.88 -25.11
CA GLY A 618 -0.39 -23.89 -26.56
C GLY A 618 0.80 -24.78 -26.96
N ASP A 619 1.12 -24.77 -28.24
CA ASP A 619 2.23 -25.55 -28.77
C ASP A 619 3.61 -25.00 -28.39
N GLY A 620 3.69 -23.74 -27.93
CA GLY A 620 4.91 -23.10 -27.40
C GLY A 620 5.11 -23.29 -25.90
N GLY A 621 4.08 -23.74 -25.14
CA GLY A 621 4.15 -23.88 -23.70
C GLY A 621 2.84 -23.61 -22.96
N SER A 622 2.93 -23.24 -21.68
CA SER A 622 1.77 -22.84 -20.88
C SER A 622 2.03 -21.52 -20.14
N TYR A 623 0.96 -20.75 -19.93
CA TYR A 623 0.97 -19.50 -19.20
C TYR A 623 -0.12 -19.53 -18.11
N LYS A 624 0.23 -19.14 -16.89
CA LYS A 624 -0.69 -19.07 -15.76
C LYS A 624 -1.08 -17.63 -15.46
N ILE A 625 -2.37 -17.35 -15.53
CA ILE A 625 -2.99 -16.07 -15.24
C ILE A 625 -3.48 -16.10 -13.80
N LYS A 626 -2.96 -15.23 -12.93
CA LYS A 626 -3.31 -15.19 -11.50
C LYS A 626 -4.10 -13.93 -11.13
N GLY A 627 -5.10 -14.11 -10.27
CA GLY A 627 -5.95 -13.04 -9.78
C GLY A 627 -7.12 -12.70 -10.73
N GLN A 628 -8.27 -12.39 -10.13
CA GLN A 628 -9.52 -12.18 -10.87
C GLN A 628 -9.44 -11.05 -11.91
N SER A 629 -8.73 -9.97 -11.63
CA SER A 629 -8.57 -8.85 -12.58
C SER A 629 -7.77 -9.26 -13.81
N GLN A 630 -6.67 -9.99 -13.61
CA GLN A 630 -5.85 -10.49 -14.71
C GLN A 630 -6.61 -11.54 -15.53
N VAL A 631 -7.36 -12.44 -14.88
CA VAL A 631 -8.21 -13.42 -15.59
C VAL A 631 -9.21 -12.69 -16.48
N ARG A 632 -9.87 -11.63 -15.98
CA ARG A 632 -10.84 -10.85 -16.76
C ARG A 632 -10.19 -10.13 -17.95
N SER A 633 -9.06 -9.47 -17.75
CA SER A 633 -8.37 -8.70 -18.79
C SER A 633 -7.71 -9.62 -19.85
N MET A 634 -7.05 -10.71 -19.45
CA MET A 634 -6.37 -11.61 -20.38
C MET A 634 -7.31 -12.50 -21.19
N LEU A 635 -8.52 -12.77 -20.71
CA LEU A 635 -9.57 -13.46 -21.45
C LEU A 635 -10.57 -12.49 -22.12
N GLY A 636 -10.43 -11.19 -21.87
CA GLY A 636 -11.24 -10.13 -22.48
C GLY A 636 -10.67 -9.68 -23.83
N ASN A 637 -11.55 -9.18 -24.71
CA ASN A 637 -11.15 -8.54 -25.96
C ASN A 637 -12.31 -7.69 -26.49
N THR A 638 -12.03 -6.56 -27.12
CA THR A 638 -13.04 -5.62 -27.64
C THR A 638 -13.88 -6.19 -28.79
N GLU A 639 -13.41 -7.26 -29.44
CA GLU A 639 -14.15 -7.96 -30.51
C GLU A 639 -15.15 -8.98 -29.98
N LEU A 640 -15.12 -9.31 -28.69
CA LEU A 640 -15.97 -10.33 -28.12
C LEU A 640 -17.44 -9.86 -28.03
N VAL A 641 -18.35 -10.76 -28.31
CA VAL A 641 -19.81 -10.55 -28.17
C VAL A 641 -20.33 -11.37 -27.01
N ILE A 642 -20.60 -10.72 -25.89
CA ILE A 642 -21.13 -11.36 -24.70
C ILE A 642 -22.65 -11.44 -24.82
N LYS A 643 -23.18 -12.65 -24.78
CA LYS A 643 -24.61 -12.93 -24.83
C LYS A 643 -25.15 -13.08 -23.41
N LYS A 644 -26.12 -12.23 -23.04
CA LYS A 644 -26.75 -12.22 -21.71
C LYS A 644 -27.94 -13.18 -21.65
N GLN A 645 -28.40 -13.49 -20.43
CA GLN A 645 -29.50 -14.45 -20.23
C GLN A 645 -30.85 -14.02 -20.85
N ASP A 646 -31.07 -12.72 -21.02
CA ASP A 646 -32.27 -12.16 -21.66
C ASP A 646 -32.20 -12.13 -23.19
N GLY A 647 -31.14 -12.67 -23.78
CA GLY A 647 -30.89 -12.68 -25.22
C GLY A 647 -30.22 -11.39 -25.76
N THR A 648 -30.09 -10.34 -24.95
CA THR A 648 -29.38 -9.12 -25.37
C THR A 648 -27.88 -9.36 -25.43
N GLN A 649 -27.16 -8.50 -26.15
CA GLN A 649 -25.74 -8.62 -26.37
C GLN A 649 -25.02 -7.39 -25.83
N MET A 650 -23.74 -7.57 -25.48
CA MET A 650 -22.80 -6.52 -25.11
C MET A 650 -21.51 -6.76 -25.88
N THR A 651 -20.98 -5.70 -26.49
CA THR A 651 -19.75 -5.72 -27.30
C THR A 651 -18.79 -4.65 -26.80
N GLY A 652 -17.54 -4.75 -27.21
CA GLY A 652 -16.54 -3.73 -26.97
C GLY A 652 -15.95 -3.70 -25.56
N THR A 653 -15.95 -4.82 -24.83
CA THR A 653 -15.36 -4.91 -23.49
C THR A 653 -13.93 -5.42 -23.54
N ALA A 654 -12.99 -4.60 -23.08
CA ALA A 654 -11.56 -5.00 -22.96
C ALA A 654 -11.33 -6.11 -21.93
N SER A 655 -12.29 -6.37 -21.03
CA SER A 655 -12.22 -7.41 -20.03
C SER A 655 -13.54 -8.17 -19.92
N LEU A 656 -13.52 -9.44 -19.47
CA LEU A 656 -14.72 -10.19 -19.16
C LEU A 656 -15.54 -9.51 -18.04
N PRO A 657 -16.89 -9.64 -18.05
CA PRO A 657 -17.75 -9.02 -17.03
C PRO A 657 -17.39 -9.41 -15.60
N SER A 658 -17.02 -10.66 -15.37
CA SER A 658 -16.59 -11.19 -14.08
C SER A 658 -15.62 -12.33 -14.25
N ALA A 659 -14.98 -12.78 -13.17
CA ALA A 659 -14.19 -14.01 -13.13
C ALA A 659 -14.97 -15.20 -12.53
N PHE A 660 -16.28 -15.10 -12.33
CA PHE A 660 -17.14 -16.25 -12.03
C PHE A 660 -17.45 -17.00 -13.32
N ILE A 661 -16.50 -17.82 -13.78
CA ILE A 661 -16.51 -18.44 -15.10
C ILE A 661 -16.26 -19.94 -15.06
N SER A 662 -16.84 -20.66 -16.04
CA SER A 662 -16.50 -22.01 -16.44
C SER A 662 -16.17 -22.01 -17.94
N ILE A 663 -15.23 -22.82 -18.38
CA ILE A 663 -14.68 -22.81 -19.74
C ILE A 663 -14.87 -24.18 -20.38
N GLU A 664 -15.45 -24.20 -21.58
CA GLU A 664 -15.65 -25.40 -22.38
C GLU A 664 -14.94 -25.26 -23.73
N LYS A 665 -14.05 -26.18 -24.02
CA LYS A 665 -13.39 -26.25 -25.33
C LYS A 665 -14.37 -26.81 -26.36
N ARG A 666 -14.48 -26.18 -27.52
CA ARG A 666 -15.32 -26.55 -28.64
C ARG A 666 -14.53 -26.50 -29.95
N THR A 667 -15.05 -27.20 -30.96
CA THR A 667 -14.57 -27.09 -32.35
C THR A 667 -15.67 -26.42 -33.17
N ALA A 668 -15.34 -25.33 -33.84
CA ALA A 668 -16.24 -24.64 -34.74
C ALA A 668 -16.42 -25.45 -36.06
N GLU A 669 -17.45 -25.04 -36.88
CA GLU A 669 -17.72 -25.73 -38.15
C GLU A 669 -16.53 -25.69 -39.14
N ASP A 670 -15.70 -24.64 -39.06
CA ASP A 670 -14.48 -24.49 -39.87
C ASP A 670 -13.26 -25.27 -39.32
N GLY A 671 -13.46 -26.03 -38.23
CA GLY A 671 -12.39 -26.81 -37.55
C GLY A 671 -11.54 -26.02 -36.58
N SER A 672 -11.77 -24.72 -36.40
CA SER A 672 -11.04 -23.90 -35.45
C SER A 672 -11.43 -24.20 -33.99
N ILE A 673 -10.47 -24.04 -33.07
CA ILE A 673 -10.71 -24.17 -31.62
C ILE A 673 -11.37 -22.90 -31.09
N VAL A 674 -12.45 -23.09 -30.36
CA VAL A 674 -13.21 -22.01 -29.68
C VAL A 674 -13.41 -22.41 -28.22
N PHE A 675 -13.18 -21.48 -27.31
CA PHE A 675 -13.44 -21.63 -25.89
C PHE A 675 -14.75 -20.92 -25.55
N ARG A 676 -15.79 -21.69 -25.23
CA ARG A 676 -17.02 -21.11 -24.70
C ARG A 676 -16.87 -20.88 -23.21
N VAL A 677 -16.92 -19.59 -22.81
CA VAL A 677 -16.89 -19.18 -21.42
C VAL A 677 -18.34 -18.95 -20.98
N TYR A 678 -18.80 -19.73 -20.00
CA TYR A 678 -20.03 -19.49 -19.27
C TYR A 678 -19.71 -18.68 -18.03
N GLY A 679 -20.37 -17.57 -17.85
CA GLY A 679 -20.11 -16.69 -16.72
C GLY A 679 -21.39 -16.15 -16.08
N GLY A 680 -21.22 -15.55 -14.92
CA GLY A 680 -22.31 -14.88 -14.23
C GLY A 680 -21.82 -13.69 -13.41
N GLY A 681 -22.70 -12.71 -13.29
CA GLY A 681 -22.39 -11.47 -12.60
C GLY A 681 -21.63 -10.44 -13.46
N PHE A 682 -21.51 -9.24 -12.89
CA PHE A 682 -20.77 -8.12 -13.46
C PHE A 682 -20.06 -7.35 -12.33
N GLY A 683 -18.75 -7.39 -12.32
CA GLY A 683 -17.85 -6.81 -11.32
C GLY A 683 -17.02 -7.85 -10.58
N HIS A 684 -16.36 -7.43 -9.51
CA HIS A 684 -15.42 -8.26 -8.73
C HIS A 684 -16.08 -9.23 -7.74
N GLY A 685 -17.37 -9.05 -7.45
CA GLY A 685 -18.16 -9.97 -6.60
C GLY A 685 -17.99 -9.80 -5.10
N VAL A 686 -17.30 -8.79 -4.60
CA VAL A 686 -17.06 -8.56 -3.16
C VAL A 686 -17.90 -7.42 -2.62
N GLY A 687 -18.51 -7.61 -1.44
CA GLY A 687 -19.37 -6.61 -0.81
C GLY A 687 -20.77 -6.54 -1.44
N MET A 688 -21.33 -5.35 -1.62
CA MET A 688 -22.73 -5.18 -2.02
C MET A 688 -22.95 -5.35 -3.52
N SER A 689 -23.84 -6.29 -3.91
CA SER A 689 -24.43 -6.30 -5.26
C SER A 689 -25.48 -5.20 -5.38
N GLN A 690 -25.28 -4.26 -6.31
CA GLN A 690 -26.22 -3.14 -6.57
C GLN A 690 -27.59 -3.64 -7.01
N ASN A 691 -27.63 -4.64 -7.91
CA ASN A 691 -28.87 -5.27 -8.36
C ASN A 691 -29.51 -6.14 -7.27
N GLY A 692 -28.69 -6.81 -6.45
CA GLY A 692 -29.15 -7.52 -5.25
C GLY A 692 -29.80 -6.58 -4.25
N ALA A 693 -29.17 -5.44 -3.95
CA ALA A 693 -29.71 -4.40 -3.09
C ALA A 693 -31.03 -3.84 -3.61
N HIS A 694 -31.15 -3.58 -4.92
CA HIS A 694 -32.39 -3.13 -5.54
C HIS A 694 -33.52 -4.16 -5.38
N SER A 695 -33.27 -5.45 -5.62
CA SER A 695 -34.25 -6.49 -5.41
C SER A 695 -34.65 -6.65 -3.94
N MET A 696 -33.73 -6.49 -3.02
CA MET A 696 -34.04 -6.49 -1.58
C MET A 696 -34.92 -5.30 -1.20
N ALA A 697 -34.65 -4.11 -1.72
CA ALA A 697 -35.47 -2.92 -1.51
C ALA A 697 -36.91 -3.12 -2.08
N LYS A 698 -37.05 -3.69 -3.28
CA LYS A 698 -38.36 -4.11 -3.85
C LYS A 698 -39.09 -5.10 -2.97
N ALA A 699 -38.37 -5.95 -2.26
CA ALA A 699 -38.94 -6.89 -1.30
C ALA A 699 -39.25 -6.26 0.07
N GLY A 700 -39.19 -4.93 0.20
CA GLY A 700 -39.52 -4.17 1.40
C GLY A 700 -38.39 -4.13 2.44
N LYS A 701 -37.15 -4.41 2.06
CA LYS A 701 -35.97 -4.28 2.93
C LYS A 701 -35.49 -2.83 3.02
N THR A 702 -35.18 -2.39 4.22
CA THR A 702 -34.56 -1.07 4.46
C THR A 702 -33.10 -1.07 4.06
N TYR A 703 -32.49 0.12 3.87
CA TYR A 703 -31.07 0.23 3.60
C TYR A 703 -30.21 -0.36 4.75
N ASN A 704 -30.67 -0.30 5.99
CA ASN A 704 -30.02 -0.97 7.13
C ASN A 704 -30.02 -2.49 6.95
N ASP A 705 -31.17 -3.10 6.56
CA ASP A 705 -31.26 -4.54 6.29
C ASP A 705 -30.33 -4.95 5.14
N ILE A 706 -30.22 -4.10 4.11
CA ILE A 706 -29.37 -4.34 2.94
C ILE A 706 -27.89 -4.32 3.36
N LEU A 707 -27.47 -3.29 4.07
CA LEU A 707 -26.09 -3.13 4.50
C LEU A 707 -25.66 -4.21 5.50
N ASP A 708 -26.53 -4.57 6.45
CA ASP A 708 -26.25 -5.67 7.41
C ASP A 708 -26.16 -7.04 6.71
N PHE A 709 -26.89 -7.23 5.58
CA PHE A 709 -26.79 -8.43 4.77
C PHE A 709 -25.43 -8.54 4.07
N PHE A 710 -24.92 -7.47 3.46
CA PHE A 710 -23.69 -7.52 2.65
C PHE A 710 -22.41 -7.30 3.47
N TYR A 711 -22.48 -6.56 4.58
CA TYR A 711 -21.30 -6.22 5.41
C TYR A 711 -21.47 -6.74 6.85
N HIS A 712 -21.10 -7.98 7.04
CA HIS A 712 -21.41 -8.77 8.22
C HIS A 712 -20.80 -8.17 9.50
N GLY A 713 -21.64 -7.78 10.44
CA GLY A 713 -21.22 -7.20 11.72
C GLY A 713 -20.73 -5.76 11.65
N ALA A 714 -20.68 -5.14 10.47
CA ALA A 714 -20.45 -3.71 10.35
C ALA A 714 -21.64 -2.93 10.91
N LYS A 715 -21.39 -1.71 11.40
CA LYS A 715 -22.43 -0.84 11.98
C LYS A 715 -22.40 0.52 11.31
N ILE A 716 -23.57 1.07 11.05
CA ILE A 716 -23.72 2.44 10.57
C ILE A 716 -23.50 3.38 11.76
N ARG A 717 -22.72 4.43 11.51
CA ARG A 717 -22.53 5.57 12.42
C ARG A 717 -22.58 6.85 11.61
N THR A 718 -22.98 7.94 12.25
CA THR A 718 -22.92 9.29 11.70
C THR A 718 -21.67 9.96 12.29
N GLU A 719 -20.82 10.45 11.45
CA GLU A 719 -19.65 11.29 11.81
C GLU A 719 -19.79 12.67 11.22
#